data_ef63c080290f9699b473e0c8649b202d
#
_entry.id   ef63c080290f9699b473e0c8649b202d
#
_cell.length_a   1.000
_cell.length_b   1.000
_cell.length_c   1.000
_cell.angle_alpha   90.00
_cell.angle_beta   90.00
_cell.angle_gamma   90.00
#
_symmetry.space_group_name_H-M   'P 1'
#
loop_
_entity.id
_entity.type
_entity.pdbx_description
1 polymer ?
#
loop_
_entity_poly.entity_id
_entity_poly.type
_entity_poly.pdbx_seq_one_letter_code
_entity_poly.pdbx_strand_id
1 'polypeptide(L)'
;MGSDAHGKGRPEGVRIVTEFLAGESVLRDLRRMVGDDGVFDRPSDRKAFSYDAGIYRVNPGAIVLPSTAEAASGVLRYALENGFPLTLRSGGTNLGGGAIGPGIVMGLSRLREMDLSGAEDGFVEVGPGVILKELNDQLALKGRFFAPDPSSGLACQIGGMIGTNAAGAHALKYGAVKENVLALDFVPLTGDPVRLETRVLERGIQDLVEERVMPEGFRGVVGRLSEWAPVLRQNRRNVSKNSSGYNLFDLAERLIPEDADRVPVWDPIRLVVGSEGTLGLVTRARLRVYPVPPRKVTILAFFLDLEDLGEAVSGLNRLSPSALEMLDRYTLDLLGRKRFEIPEAADSMLLIEFDHEPQEELLQSTLDILKRYPAPEAPRVATGEAEQKALWKARHALFPTLYRFDGVRRPLNFADDVAVPVHRLTELLAYLRGFFRDLDVPVAIYGHIGNGNAHINPLLDLREPGSFDTLLTISRTIHRVVIEKFEGVPCGEHGEGRVRAEFLPEVYGPEVYQMFVETKRLFDPRGMLNPGVKISRTSFLEDIDVERVSKPCATCGKCNTVCPSFDVLRQESMGARGWYQILTDPEFRDNPPAEVLDSCLNCKSCRAVCPAGVDVSSVILEARSRFRADPVTRAISRILIHPERLEQIAGLLGRSQFLWDRPAFRKLLERISAPFLRRVSGSTSFPSDLLLPVIRPRSLRKSHRDLTEEGGRSGNLAYFHGCAANTLNDGVGEAMIRLLSLGPDRLILPRQTCSGTPIETYGHRDLVREAARTNLASLSRYPRIVTGCASCTLALKDLPAHFSEGSSERDLAREVSGRVRHLSQFMLEPEMAGTLEKMREGALRDEGLLPVTYHASCHLRAAGVVDEPHRLLEFVFGAGFRPMVDEDRCAGGAGTYLLKNPAFSKEIFGRKARAIHESGAKTVTTGCPACQMTLSDRLRDTREVRHLAVLLAGYLS
;
A
#
# COMPACT_ATOMS: atom_id res chain seq x y z
N MET A 1 -41.40 -22.77 21.17
CA MET A 1 -41.55 -24.06 20.50
C MET A 1 -41.25 -23.83 19.01
N GLY A 2 -40.22 -24.27 18.41
CA GLY A 2 -39.15 -25.21 18.63
C GLY A 2 -37.95 -24.84 17.80
N SER A 3 -36.82 -24.74 18.49
CA SER A 3 -35.50 -24.88 17.98
C SER A 3 -35.23 -26.38 17.79
N ASP A 4 -34.64 -26.76 16.71
CA ASP A 4 -33.86 -27.97 16.48
C ASP A 4 -34.10 -28.53 15.06
N ALA A 5 -33.32 -28.05 14.09
CA ALA A 5 -33.16 -28.75 12.82
C ALA A 5 -31.83 -28.34 12.08
N HIS A 6 -30.69 -28.38 12.79
CA HIS A 6 -29.36 -28.34 12.10
C HIS A 6 -28.35 -29.19 12.89
N GLY A 7 -28.56 -30.48 12.87
CA GLY A 7 -27.70 -31.44 13.53
C GLY A 7 -27.72 -32.80 12.86
N LYS A 8 -27.18 -32.96 11.65
CA LYS A 8 -26.80 -34.29 11.15
C LYS A 8 -25.73 -34.14 10.06
N GLY A 9 -24.53 -34.66 10.32
CA GLY A 9 -23.54 -34.96 9.29
C GLY A 9 -22.16 -34.30 9.39
N ARG A 10 -21.56 -34.18 10.60
CA ARG A 10 -20.11 -33.95 10.67
C ARG A 10 -19.42 -35.31 10.62
N PRO A 11 -18.48 -35.53 9.68
CA PRO A 11 -17.60 -36.70 9.77
C PRO A 11 -16.68 -36.55 10.98
N GLU A 12 -16.59 -37.59 11.77
CA GLU A 12 -15.60 -37.74 12.85
C GLU A 12 -14.20 -37.62 12.27
N GLY A 13 -13.43 -36.59 12.68
CA GLY A 13 -12.02 -36.53 12.29
C GLY A 13 -11.30 -35.21 12.47
N VAL A 14 -11.93 -34.06 12.53
CA VAL A 14 -11.24 -32.80 12.87
C VAL A 14 -12.16 -31.93 13.72
N ARG A 15 -12.00 -32.01 15.03
CA ARG A 15 -12.48 -30.94 15.92
C ARG A 15 -11.57 -29.73 15.61
N ILE A 16 -11.99 -28.85 14.72
CA ILE A 16 -11.43 -27.50 14.66
C ILE A 16 -11.79 -26.87 16.00
N VAL A 17 -10.77 -26.64 16.83
CA VAL A 17 -10.92 -25.94 18.11
C VAL A 17 -11.34 -24.51 17.74
N THR A 18 -12.62 -24.19 17.90
CA THR A 18 -13.22 -22.90 17.50
C THR A 18 -12.76 -21.75 18.38
N GLU A 19 -12.09 -21.99 19.49
CA GLU A 19 -11.43 -21.00 20.35
C GLU A 19 -10.11 -21.56 20.88
N PHE A 20 -9.05 -21.46 20.08
CA PHE A 20 -7.70 -21.68 20.57
C PHE A 20 -7.17 -20.36 21.14
N LEU A 21 -7.14 -20.23 22.46
CA LEU A 21 -6.32 -19.25 23.16
C LEU A 21 -5.00 -19.93 23.54
N ALA A 22 -3.88 -19.42 23.06
CA ALA A 22 -2.58 -19.98 23.42
C ALA A 22 -2.36 -19.83 24.94
N GLY A 23 -2.19 -20.96 25.64
CA GLY A 23 -1.83 -20.96 27.05
C GLY A 23 -0.41 -20.38 27.27
N GLU A 24 -0.12 -19.94 28.51
CA GLU A 24 1.17 -19.35 28.92
C GLU A 24 2.38 -20.23 28.55
N SER A 25 2.26 -21.57 28.58
CA SER A 25 3.34 -22.49 28.18
C SER A 25 3.63 -22.38 26.70
N VAL A 26 2.59 -22.36 25.86
CA VAL A 26 2.73 -22.23 24.41
C VAL A 26 3.38 -20.88 24.05
N LEU A 27 2.92 -19.79 24.64
CA LEU A 27 3.49 -18.46 24.41
C LEU A 27 4.96 -18.38 24.82
N ARG A 28 5.33 -19.02 25.94
CA ARG A 28 6.70 -19.09 26.41
C ARG A 28 7.59 -19.85 25.42
N ASP A 29 7.12 -20.98 24.91
CA ASP A 29 7.87 -21.77 23.95
C ASP A 29 8.03 -21.03 22.61
N LEU A 30 6.99 -20.37 22.13
CA LEU A 30 7.07 -19.51 20.95
C LEU A 30 8.07 -18.36 21.15
N ARG A 31 8.08 -17.69 22.32
CA ARG A 31 9.04 -16.61 22.64
C ARG A 31 10.49 -17.09 22.64
N ARG A 32 10.74 -18.34 23.08
CA ARG A 32 12.09 -18.93 23.00
C ARG A 32 12.58 -19.12 21.57
N MET A 33 11.68 -19.36 20.62
CA MET A 33 12.04 -19.58 19.21
C MET A 33 12.23 -18.26 18.43
N VAL A 34 11.38 -17.24 18.68
CA VAL A 34 11.36 -16.04 17.85
C VAL A 34 11.71 -14.75 18.60
N GLY A 35 11.98 -14.83 19.92
CA GLY A 35 12.19 -13.68 20.78
C GLY A 35 10.88 -13.10 21.34
N ASP A 36 11.00 -12.32 22.42
CA ASP A 36 9.86 -11.70 23.08
C ASP A 36 9.13 -10.69 22.18
N ASP A 37 9.86 -10.02 21.33
CA ASP A 37 9.36 -9.05 20.33
C ASP A 37 8.73 -9.72 19.10
N GLY A 38 8.79 -11.04 19.00
CA GLY A 38 8.23 -11.83 17.91
C GLY A 38 6.89 -12.49 18.21
N VAL A 39 6.37 -12.44 19.45
CA VAL A 39 5.08 -13.09 19.84
C VAL A 39 4.08 -12.06 20.34
N PHE A 40 2.87 -12.09 19.80
CA PHE A 40 1.80 -11.15 20.10
C PHE A 40 0.51 -11.89 20.38
N ASP A 41 -0.09 -11.66 21.54
CA ASP A 41 -1.27 -12.37 22.05
C ASP A 41 -2.34 -11.44 22.63
N ARG A 42 -2.07 -10.11 22.66
CA ARG A 42 -3.05 -9.14 23.16
C ARG A 42 -4.32 -9.14 22.30
N PRO A 43 -5.49 -8.84 22.87
CA PRO A 43 -6.75 -8.75 22.10
C PRO A 43 -6.63 -7.83 20.86
N SER A 44 -5.95 -6.68 20.99
CA SER A 44 -5.70 -5.75 19.88
C SER A 44 -4.84 -6.34 18.77
N ASP A 45 -3.82 -7.15 19.10
CA ASP A 45 -2.98 -7.82 18.12
C ASP A 45 -3.80 -8.88 17.36
N ARG A 46 -4.54 -9.72 18.09
CA ARG A 46 -5.43 -10.72 17.49
C ARG A 46 -6.49 -10.09 16.60
N LYS A 47 -7.05 -8.95 17.01
CA LYS A 47 -8.00 -8.18 16.20
C LYS A 47 -7.39 -7.70 14.89
N ALA A 48 -6.19 -7.12 14.91
CA ALA A 48 -5.52 -6.64 13.73
C ALA A 48 -5.20 -7.76 12.71
N PHE A 49 -4.92 -8.97 13.20
CA PHE A 49 -4.60 -10.13 12.36
C PHE A 49 -5.81 -11.00 12.00
N SER A 50 -7.01 -10.70 12.51
CA SER A 50 -8.23 -11.45 12.21
C SER A 50 -8.83 -11.16 10.83
N TYR A 51 -8.25 -10.22 10.07
CA TYR A 51 -8.71 -9.78 8.75
C TYR A 51 -7.61 -9.85 7.70
N ASP A 52 -7.99 -10.11 6.47
CA ASP A 52 -7.24 -9.79 5.27
C ASP A 52 -8.02 -8.78 4.41
N ALA A 53 -7.85 -8.74 3.09
CA ALA A 53 -8.64 -7.88 2.22
C ALA A 53 -9.97 -8.52 1.77
N GLY A 54 -10.26 -9.76 2.18
CA GLY A 54 -11.50 -10.47 1.93
C GLY A 54 -12.67 -10.01 2.82
N ILE A 55 -13.77 -10.74 2.81
CA ILE A 55 -15.01 -10.42 3.54
C ILE A 55 -15.10 -11.11 4.92
N TYR A 56 -14.09 -11.88 5.29
CA TYR A 56 -14.10 -12.78 6.45
C TYR A 56 -13.41 -12.20 7.68
N ARG A 57 -13.77 -12.78 8.84
CA ARG A 57 -13.09 -12.59 10.11
C ARG A 57 -12.83 -13.94 10.77
N VAL A 58 -11.56 -14.26 11.02
CA VAL A 58 -11.16 -15.43 11.80
C VAL A 58 -10.15 -15.00 12.85
N ASN A 59 -10.50 -15.15 14.14
CA ASN A 59 -9.66 -14.71 15.24
C ASN A 59 -8.52 -15.71 15.48
N PRO A 60 -7.24 -15.28 15.42
CA PRO A 60 -6.12 -16.13 15.80
C PRO A 60 -6.00 -16.29 17.32
N GLY A 61 -5.39 -17.39 17.77
CA GLY A 61 -5.03 -17.60 19.16
C GLY A 61 -3.76 -16.88 19.56
N ALA A 62 -2.76 -16.86 18.66
CA ALA A 62 -1.50 -16.11 18.80
C ALA A 62 -0.96 -15.69 17.45
N ILE A 63 -0.14 -14.63 17.42
CA ILE A 63 0.58 -14.15 16.26
C ILE A 63 2.07 -14.32 16.52
N VAL A 64 2.80 -14.83 15.52
CA VAL A 64 4.25 -15.01 15.58
C VAL A 64 4.89 -14.37 14.36
N LEU A 65 5.89 -13.50 14.58
CA LEU A 65 6.63 -12.81 13.52
C LEU A 65 8.12 -13.20 13.57
N PRO A 66 8.50 -14.32 12.95
CA PRO A 66 9.91 -14.76 12.92
C PRO A 66 10.77 -13.81 12.08
N SER A 67 12.00 -13.57 12.51
CA SER A 67 12.97 -12.73 11.82
C SER A 67 13.95 -13.51 10.96
N THR A 68 14.01 -14.84 11.11
CA THR A 68 14.88 -15.73 10.32
C THR A 68 14.11 -16.96 9.81
N ALA A 69 14.63 -17.59 8.76
CA ALA A 69 14.07 -18.81 8.18
C ALA A 69 14.09 -19.98 9.16
N GLU A 70 15.13 -20.07 10.01
CA GLU A 70 15.29 -21.10 11.02
C GLU A 70 14.21 -20.96 12.10
N ALA A 71 13.96 -19.73 12.57
CA ALA A 71 12.92 -19.46 13.55
C ALA A 71 11.52 -19.78 12.98
N ALA A 72 11.26 -19.43 11.72
CA ALA A 72 10.00 -19.76 11.04
C ALA A 72 9.81 -21.26 10.91
N SER A 73 10.88 -22.00 10.55
CA SER A 73 10.88 -23.47 10.47
C SER A 73 10.65 -24.10 11.85
N GLY A 74 11.23 -23.54 12.90
CA GLY A 74 11.02 -23.97 14.28
C GLY A 74 9.56 -23.85 14.71
N VAL A 75 8.91 -22.71 14.43
CA VAL A 75 7.49 -22.49 14.72
C VAL A 75 6.59 -23.45 13.94
N LEU A 76 6.91 -23.73 12.67
CA LEU A 76 6.16 -24.68 11.84
C LEU A 76 6.20 -26.08 12.47
N ARG A 77 7.39 -26.59 12.85
CA ARG A 77 7.54 -27.90 13.51
C ARG A 77 6.81 -27.94 14.85
N TYR A 78 6.98 -26.92 15.67
CA TYR A 78 6.31 -26.81 16.97
C TYR A 78 4.78 -26.88 16.85
N ALA A 79 4.19 -26.13 15.91
CA ALA A 79 2.76 -26.16 15.67
C ALA A 79 2.29 -27.54 15.26
N LEU A 80 3.03 -28.22 14.37
CA LEU A 80 2.71 -29.56 13.92
C LEU A 80 2.78 -30.60 15.06
N GLU A 81 3.87 -30.61 15.83
CA GLU A 81 4.07 -31.55 16.92
C GLU A 81 3.00 -31.44 17.99
N ASN A 82 2.56 -30.21 18.28
CA ASN A 82 1.57 -29.97 19.32
C ASN A 82 0.12 -29.92 18.77
N GLY A 83 -0.08 -30.12 17.46
CA GLY A 83 -1.43 -30.15 16.87
C GLY A 83 -2.11 -28.79 16.79
N PHE A 84 -1.35 -27.71 16.64
CA PHE A 84 -1.90 -26.38 16.52
C PHE A 84 -2.13 -26.00 15.05
N PRO A 85 -3.33 -25.50 14.67
CA PRO A 85 -3.53 -24.92 13.35
C PRO A 85 -2.56 -23.77 13.12
N LEU A 86 -1.98 -23.72 11.92
CA LEU A 86 -1.01 -22.71 11.53
C LEU A 86 -1.40 -22.06 10.20
N THR A 87 -1.54 -20.74 10.19
CA THR A 87 -1.78 -19.96 8.97
C THR A 87 -0.57 -19.11 8.65
N LEU A 88 -0.03 -19.26 7.41
CA LEU A 88 1.06 -18.45 6.90
C LEU A 88 0.51 -17.14 6.32
N ARG A 89 1.03 -16.00 6.81
CA ARG A 89 0.55 -14.70 6.37
C ARG A 89 1.70 -13.81 5.91
N SER A 90 1.68 -13.39 4.66
CA SER A 90 2.54 -12.33 4.13
C SER A 90 1.87 -10.95 4.30
N GLY A 91 1.59 -10.20 3.23
CA GLY A 91 1.00 -8.86 3.28
C GLY A 91 -0.46 -8.79 3.74
N GLY A 92 -1.18 -9.90 3.83
CA GLY A 92 -2.61 -9.94 4.17
C GLY A 92 -3.45 -9.13 3.19
N THR A 93 -3.10 -9.17 1.90
CA THR A 93 -3.83 -8.52 0.79
C THR A 93 -4.74 -9.48 0.04
N ASN A 94 -4.87 -10.71 0.51
CA ASN A 94 -5.72 -11.75 -0.08
C ASN A 94 -7.19 -11.33 -0.02
N LEU A 95 -7.94 -11.56 -1.11
CA LEU A 95 -9.37 -11.24 -1.22
C LEU A 95 -10.27 -12.42 -0.83
N GLY A 96 -9.74 -13.63 -0.79
CA GLY A 96 -10.49 -14.86 -0.55
C GLY A 96 -10.47 -15.38 0.88
N GLY A 97 -9.87 -14.67 1.85
CA GLY A 97 -9.76 -15.17 3.24
C GLY A 97 -8.63 -16.19 3.43
N GLY A 98 -7.65 -16.23 2.53
CA GLY A 98 -6.53 -17.19 2.56
C GLY A 98 -5.40 -16.82 3.55
N ALA A 99 -5.40 -15.61 4.10
CA ALA A 99 -4.35 -15.11 4.98
C ALA A 99 -4.80 -14.96 6.45
N ILE A 100 -5.91 -15.58 6.82
CA ILE A 100 -6.48 -15.58 8.17
C ILE A 100 -6.85 -17.00 8.60
N GLY A 101 -6.73 -17.29 9.89
CA GLY A 101 -7.06 -18.62 10.38
C GLY A 101 -7.04 -18.72 11.91
N PRO A 102 -7.60 -19.81 12.47
CA PRO A 102 -7.53 -20.09 13.89
C PRO A 102 -6.12 -20.52 14.31
N GLY A 103 -5.87 -20.65 15.62
CA GLY A 103 -4.59 -21.13 16.12
C GLY A 103 -3.49 -20.09 16.00
N ILE A 104 -2.34 -20.46 15.43
CA ILE A 104 -1.19 -19.58 15.27
C ILE A 104 -1.22 -18.94 13.87
N VAL A 105 -1.17 -17.62 13.82
CA VAL A 105 -0.87 -16.90 12.57
C VAL A 105 0.60 -16.53 12.54
N MET A 106 1.36 -17.12 11.61
CA MET A 106 2.77 -16.80 11.39
C MET A 106 2.90 -15.75 10.29
N GLY A 107 3.22 -14.53 10.71
CA GLY A 107 3.46 -13.41 9.79
C GLY A 107 4.90 -13.43 9.26
N LEU A 108 5.06 -13.43 7.94
CA LEU A 108 6.36 -13.52 7.25
C LEU A 108 6.98 -12.15 6.94
N SER A 109 6.35 -11.05 7.36
CA SER A 109 6.71 -9.67 7.01
C SER A 109 8.12 -9.24 7.47
N ARG A 110 8.75 -9.97 8.40
CA ARG A 110 10.12 -9.73 8.86
C ARG A 110 11.18 -10.47 8.04
N LEU A 111 10.80 -11.49 7.24
CA LEU A 111 11.69 -12.22 6.33
C LEU A 111 11.83 -11.43 5.02
N ARG A 112 12.63 -10.36 5.02
CA ARG A 112 12.69 -9.37 3.93
C ARG A 112 14.10 -9.17 3.35
N GLU A 113 14.91 -10.17 3.39
CA GLU A 113 16.22 -10.14 2.75
C GLU A 113 16.07 -9.99 1.23
N MET A 114 16.93 -9.21 0.62
CA MET A 114 17.02 -9.03 -0.84
C MET A 114 18.47 -9.14 -1.26
N ASP A 115 18.78 -10.11 -2.12
CA ASP A 115 20.03 -10.21 -2.83
C ASP A 115 19.80 -9.90 -4.31
N LEU A 116 20.28 -8.73 -4.73
CA LEU A 116 20.14 -8.20 -6.09
C LEU A 116 21.42 -8.38 -6.92
N SER A 117 22.39 -9.18 -6.46
CA SER A 117 23.67 -9.39 -7.14
C SER A 117 23.51 -10.05 -8.52
N GLY A 118 22.51 -10.93 -8.69
CA GLY A 118 22.19 -11.60 -9.95
C GLY A 118 21.29 -10.80 -10.91
N ALA A 119 20.96 -9.52 -10.61
CA ALA A 119 20.00 -8.77 -11.41
C ALA A 119 20.46 -8.58 -12.87
N GLU A 120 21.74 -8.42 -13.12
CA GLU A 120 22.31 -8.34 -14.48
C GLU A 120 22.18 -9.66 -15.23
N ASP A 121 22.28 -10.80 -14.51
CA ASP A 121 22.11 -12.14 -15.05
C ASP A 121 20.64 -12.56 -15.20
N GLY A 122 19.69 -11.65 -14.87
CA GLY A 122 18.26 -11.85 -15.03
C GLY A 122 17.55 -12.53 -13.86
N PHE A 123 18.14 -12.57 -12.67
CA PHE A 123 17.49 -13.11 -11.49
C PHE A 123 17.87 -12.35 -10.21
N VAL A 124 17.05 -12.51 -9.18
CA VAL A 124 17.31 -12.02 -7.81
C VAL A 124 16.82 -13.04 -6.78
N GLU A 125 17.35 -12.98 -5.57
CA GLU A 125 16.87 -13.82 -4.46
C GLU A 125 16.27 -12.96 -3.35
N VAL A 126 15.05 -13.33 -2.90
CA VAL A 126 14.30 -12.51 -1.95
C VAL A 126 13.54 -13.36 -0.93
N GLY A 127 13.38 -12.81 0.28
CA GLY A 127 12.53 -13.37 1.32
C GLY A 127 11.03 -13.13 1.05
N PRO A 128 10.13 -13.94 1.65
CA PRO A 128 8.68 -13.87 1.42
C PRO A 128 8.02 -12.58 1.95
N GLY A 129 8.68 -11.86 2.86
CA GLY A 129 8.21 -10.59 3.43
C GLY A 129 8.56 -9.35 2.62
N VAL A 130 9.27 -9.48 1.50
CA VAL A 130 9.63 -8.37 0.61
C VAL A 130 8.37 -7.86 -0.09
N ILE A 131 8.13 -6.54 -0.04
CA ILE A 131 7.02 -5.89 -0.73
C ILE A 131 7.39 -5.69 -2.21
N LEU A 132 6.46 -6.03 -3.12
CA LEU A 132 6.70 -5.93 -4.58
C LEU A 132 7.18 -4.54 -4.99
N LYS A 133 6.55 -3.48 -4.49
CA LYS A 133 6.99 -2.10 -4.79
C LYS A 133 8.43 -1.86 -4.33
N GLU A 134 8.79 -2.30 -3.12
CA GLU A 134 10.16 -2.13 -2.59
C GLU A 134 11.20 -2.87 -3.46
N LEU A 135 10.84 -4.06 -3.93
CA LEU A 135 11.69 -4.83 -4.87
C LEU A 135 11.87 -4.08 -6.19
N ASN A 136 10.77 -3.65 -6.82
CA ASN A 136 10.84 -2.97 -8.11
C ASN A 136 11.49 -1.59 -8.03
N ASP A 137 11.34 -0.84 -6.94
CA ASP A 137 12.07 0.41 -6.72
C ASP A 137 13.60 0.19 -6.70
N GLN A 138 14.07 -0.90 -6.08
CA GLN A 138 15.50 -1.24 -6.05
C GLN A 138 16.01 -1.79 -7.39
N LEU A 139 15.19 -2.60 -8.07
CA LEU A 139 15.51 -3.15 -9.39
C LEU A 139 15.59 -2.05 -10.46
N ALA A 140 14.74 -1.03 -10.37
CA ALA A 140 14.74 0.10 -11.31
C ALA A 140 16.10 0.83 -11.33
N LEU A 141 16.82 0.91 -10.19
CA LEU A 141 18.18 1.47 -10.14
C LEU A 141 19.19 0.68 -10.97
N LYS A 142 18.88 -0.58 -11.27
CA LYS A 142 19.67 -1.48 -12.10
C LYS A 142 19.10 -1.65 -13.51
N GLY A 143 18.09 -0.85 -13.90
CA GLY A 143 17.39 -0.97 -15.17
C GLY A 143 16.61 -2.28 -15.32
N ARG A 144 16.15 -2.87 -14.22
CA ARG A 144 15.42 -4.14 -14.17
C ARG A 144 14.07 -3.99 -13.47
N PHE A 145 13.19 -5.00 -13.66
CA PHE A 145 11.94 -5.11 -12.93
C PHE A 145 11.47 -6.57 -12.81
N PHE A 146 10.68 -6.85 -11.79
CA PHE A 146 9.92 -8.10 -11.63
C PHE A 146 8.54 -7.90 -12.24
N ALA A 147 8.18 -8.73 -13.22
CA ALA A 147 7.08 -8.45 -14.12
C ALA A 147 5.65 -8.66 -13.57
N PRO A 148 5.34 -9.69 -12.75
CA PRO A 148 3.98 -9.84 -12.19
C PRO A 148 3.55 -8.60 -11.42
N ASP A 149 2.42 -7.98 -11.82
CA ASP A 149 1.99 -6.65 -11.40
C ASP A 149 0.54 -6.61 -10.86
N PRO A 150 0.20 -7.38 -9.81
CA PRO A 150 -1.14 -7.36 -9.25
C PRO A 150 -1.51 -5.96 -8.77
N SER A 151 -2.81 -5.63 -8.79
CA SER A 151 -3.34 -4.32 -8.34
C SER A 151 -2.99 -3.97 -6.89
N SER A 152 -2.64 -4.98 -6.09
CA SER A 152 -2.13 -4.87 -4.72
C SER A 152 -0.62 -4.60 -4.64
N GLY A 153 0.10 -4.40 -5.75
CA GLY A 153 1.56 -4.29 -5.84
C GLY A 153 2.22 -3.30 -4.88
N LEU A 154 1.50 -2.26 -4.47
CA LEU A 154 1.96 -1.34 -3.43
C LEU A 154 2.05 -1.96 -2.03
N ALA A 155 1.36 -3.10 -1.77
CA ALA A 155 1.22 -3.68 -0.43
C ALA A 155 1.44 -5.19 -0.36
N CYS A 156 1.28 -5.91 -1.48
CA CYS A 156 1.51 -7.35 -1.49
C CYS A 156 3.00 -7.67 -1.27
N GLN A 157 3.22 -8.85 -0.70
CA GLN A 157 4.55 -9.38 -0.43
C GLN A 157 4.79 -10.63 -1.28
N ILE A 158 6.04 -10.89 -1.63
CA ILE A 158 6.44 -11.97 -2.53
C ILE A 158 5.92 -13.35 -2.09
N GLY A 159 5.96 -13.66 -0.78
CA GLY A 159 5.42 -14.94 -0.27
C GLY A 159 3.91 -15.09 -0.51
N GLY A 160 3.13 -14.00 -0.41
CA GLY A 160 1.70 -13.99 -0.74
C GLY A 160 1.45 -14.16 -2.24
N MET A 161 2.27 -13.50 -3.08
CA MET A 161 2.21 -13.62 -4.54
C MET A 161 2.51 -15.06 -4.98
N ILE A 162 3.49 -15.72 -4.36
CA ILE A 162 3.79 -17.14 -4.58
C ILE A 162 2.60 -18.00 -4.13
N GLY A 163 2.03 -17.71 -2.94
CA GLY A 163 0.92 -18.46 -2.39
C GLY A 163 -0.32 -18.47 -3.30
N THR A 164 -0.66 -17.37 -3.94
CA THR A 164 -1.85 -17.24 -4.80
C THR A 164 -1.56 -17.42 -6.29
N ASN A 165 -0.30 -17.58 -6.71
CA ASN A 165 0.10 -17.48 -8.11
C ASN A 165 -0.35 -16.16 -8.74
N ALA A 166 -0.07 -15.05 -8.06
CA ALA A 166 -0.52 -13.72 -8.47
C ALA A 166 -0.10 -13.38 -9.91
N ALA A 167 -0.94 -12.62 -10.59
CA ALA A 167 -0.70 -12.15 -11.95
C ALA A 167 -0.88 -10.61 -12.02
N GLY A 168 -1.53 -10.09 -13.06
CA GLY A 168 -1.83 -8.68 -13.27
C GLY A 168 -2.08 -8.38 -14.73
N ALA A 169 -2.08 -7.11 -15.09
CA ALA A 169 -2.36 -6.64 -16.44
C ALA A 169 -1.32 -7.15 -17.46
N HIS A 170 -0.05 -7.19 -17.08
CA HIS A 170 1.04 -7.60 -17.96
C HIS A 170 1.31 -9.12 -17.95
N ALA A 171 0.45 -9.90 -17.27
CA ALA A 171 0.54 -11.36 -17.31
C ALA A 171 0.29 -11.93 -18.70
N LEU A 172 -0.31 -11.15 -19.60
CA LEU A 172 -0.51 -11.55 -21.00
C LEU A 172 0.83 -11.83 -21.71
N LYS A 173 1.84 -11.02 -21.46
CA LYS A 173 3.19 -11.18 -22.00
C LYS A 173 4.13 -11.95 -21.06
N TYR A 174 4.15 -11.57 -19.79
CA TYR A 174 5.17 -12.03 -18.84
C TYR A 174 4.75 -13.24 -18.01
N GLY A 175 3.50 -13.68 -18.12
CA GLY A 175 2.95 -14.77 -17.30
C GLY A 175 2.66 -14.35 -15.85
N ALA A 176 2.16 -15.30 -15.07
CA ALA A 176 1.93 -15.17 -13.64
C ALA A 176 3.23 -15.46 -12.84
N VAL A 177 3.13 -15.48 -11.51
CA VAL A 177 4.28 -15.76 -10.62
C VAL A 177 4.92 -17.12 -10.92
N LYS A 178 4.13 -18.16 -11.24
CA LYS A 178 4.66 -19.51 -11.52
C LYS A 178 5.61 -19.57 -12.72
N GLU A 179 5.49 -18.66 -13.69
CA GLU A 179 6.39 -18.53 -14.84
C GLU A 179 7.68 -17.76 -14.48
N ASN A 180 7.65 -17.03 -13.36
CA ASN A 180 8.69 -16.10 -12.95
C ASN A 180 9.48 -16.54 -11.71
N VAL A 181 9.14 -17.67 -11.11
CA VAL A 181 9.91 -18.29 -10.02
C VAL A 181 10.87 -19.33 -10.60
N LEU A 182 12.16 -19.16 -10.29
CA LEU A 182 13.24 -20.04 -10.78
C LEU A 182 13.67 -21.08 -9.74
N ALA A 183 13.59 -20.72 -8.44
CA ALA A 183 13.87 -21.63 -7.32
C ALA A 183 13.12 -21.18 -6.06
N LEU A 184 12.88 -22.13 -5.15
CA LEU A 184 12.28 -21.89 -3.83
C LEU A 184 13.07 -22.64 -2.75
N ASP A 185 13.39 -21.93 -1.65
CA ASP A 185 13.77 -22.61 -0.42
C ASP A 185 12.48 -22.93 0.35
N PHE A 186 12.17 -24.21 0.42
CA PHE A 186 10.90 -24.75 0.91
C PHE A 186 11.11 -25.60 2.17
N VAL A 187 10.28 -25.36 3.17
CA VAL A 187 10.24 -26.13 4.42
C VAL A 187 8.99 -26.99 4.43
N PRO A 188 9.12 -28.30 4.22
CA PRO A 188 7.99 -29.23 4.37
C PRO A 188 7.61 -29.38 5.84
N LEU A 189 6.42 -29.96 6.12
CA LEU A 189 6.02 -30.24 7.49
C LEU A 189 6.91 -31.28 8.15
N THR A 190 7.34 -32.27 7.38
CA THR A 190 8.23 -33.36 7.82
C THR A 190 9.53 -33.34 7.02
N GLY A 191 10.64 -33.52 7.68
CA GLY A 191 11.96 -33.52 7.05
C GLY A 191 12.66 -32.16 7.08
N ASP A 192 13.79 -32.09 6.39
CA ASP A 192 14.64 -30.90 6.35
C ASP A 192 14.18 -29.89 5.25
N PRO A 193 14.56 -28.60 5.39
CA PRO A 193 14.40 -27.62 4.32
C PRO A 193 15.06 -28.07 3.03
N VAL A 194 14.43 -27.83 1.89
CA VAL A 194 14.88 -28.24 0.57
C VAL A 194 14.81 -27.11 -0.41
N ARG A 195 15.79 -27.02 -1.30
CA ARG A 195 15.74 -26.12 -2.45
C ARG A 195 15.05 -26.80 -3.62
N LEU A 196 13.98 -26.21 -4.07
CA LEU A 196 13.21 -26.67 -5.22
C LEU A 196 13.66 -25.91 -6.46
N GLU A 197 14.06 -26.66 -7.51
CA GLU A 197 14.45 -26.13 -8.81
C GLU A 197 13.89 -26.98 -9.92
N THR A 198 13.72 -26.39 -11.10
CA THR A 198 13.35 -27.12 -12.31
C THR A 198 14.55 -27.86 -12.86
N ARG A 199 14.41 -29.15 -13.22
CA ARG A 199 15.46 -29.96 -13.81
C ARG A 199 14.95 -30.92 -14.88
N VAL A 200 15.75 -31.12 -15.90
CA VAL A 200 15.55 -32.14 -16.93
C VAL A 200 15.94 -33.51 -16.39
N LEU A 201 15.17 -34.53 -16.70
CA LEU A 201 15.40 -35.92 -16.26
C LEU A 201 15.82 -36.81 -17.42
N GLU A 202 16.75 -37.71 -17.20
CA GLU A 202 17.22 -38.66 -18.24
C GLU A 202 16.29 -39.87 -18.37
N ARG A 203 15.87 -40.46 -17.26
CA ARG A 203 15.01 -41.65 -17.20
C ARG A 203 13.59 -41.34 -16.73
N GLY A 204 13.21 -40.04 -16.76
CA GLY A 204 11.89 -39.57 -16.35
C GLY A 204 11.60 -39.79 -14.86
N ILE A 205 10.38 -40.27 -14.55
CA ILE A 205 9.93 -40.45 -13.17
C ILE A 205 10.81 -41.41 -12.35
N GLN A 206 11.56 -42.31 -13.00
CA GLN A 206 12.45 -43.29 -12.32
C GLN A 206 13.58 -42.56 -11.58
N ASP A 207 14.13 -41.49 -12.12
CA ASP A 207 15.17 -40.70 -11.46
C ASP A 207 14.69 -40.17 -10.12
N LEU A 208 13.42 -39.78 -10.03
CA LEU A 208 12.77 -39.22 -8.83
C LEU A 208 12.42 -40.30 -7.80
N VAL A 209 12.01 -41.50 -8.25
CA VAL A 209 11.67 -42.64 -7.37
C VAL A 209 12.91 -43.14 -6.64
N GLU A 210 14.05 -43.10 -7.30
CA GLU A 210 15.34 -43.51 -6.73
C GLU A 210 15.95 -42.43 -5.80
N GLU A 211 15.44 -41.19 -5.82
CA GLU A 211 15.96 -40.08 -5.04
C GLU A 211 15.57 -40.18 -3.56
N ARG A 212 16.54 -40.46 -2.70
CA ARG A 212 16.31 -40.65 -1.26
C ARG A 212 16.07 -39.35 -0.48
N VAL A 213 16.44 -38.20 -1.04
CA VAL A 213 16.44 -36.87 -0.36
C VAL A 213 15.15 -36.11 -0.62
N MET A 214 14.25 -36.62 -1.47
CA MET A 214 12.99 -35.94 -1.78
C MET A 214 12.05 -35.93 -0.54
N PRO A 215 11.47 -34.78 -0.16
CA PRO A 215 10.47 -34.70 0.90
C PRO A 215 9.30 -35.65 0.67
N GLU A 216 8.74 -36.22 1.74
CA GLU A 216 7.71 -37.25 1.72
C GLU A 216 6.48 -36.87 0.88
N GLY A 217 6.01 -35.61 1.02
CA GLY A 217 4.86 -35.10 0.25
C GLY A 217 5.08 -35.16 -1.27
N PHE A 218 6.25 -34.70 -1.74
CA PHE A 218 6.60 -34.77 -3.17
C PHE A 218 6.74 -36.21 -3.64
N ARG A 219 7.41 -37.09 -2.83
CA ARG A 219 7.55 -38.52 -3.13
C ARG A 219 6.19 -39.19 -3.29
N GLY A 220 5.24 -38.84 -2.38
CA GLY A 220 3.90 -39.38 -2.43
C GLY A 220 3.17 -38.97 -3.72
N VAL A 221 3.26 -37.70 -4.12
CA VAL A 221 2.65 -37.21 -5.38
C VAL A 221 3.29 -37.88 -6.60
N VAL A 222 4.64 -37.92 -6.66
CA VAL A 222 5.37 -38.58 -7.76
C VAL A 222 4.95 -40.06 -7.91
N GLY A 223 4.77 -40.78 -6.80
CA GLY A 223 4.34 -42.18 -6.80
C GLY A 223 2.92 -42.41 -7.34
N ARG A 224 2.06 -41.36 -7.35
CA ARG A 224 0.68 -41.42 -7.86
C ARG A 224 0.55 -40.85 -9.27
N LEU A 225 1.51 -40.03 -9.71
CA LEU A 225 1.35 -39.18 -10.87
C LEU A 225 1.12 -39.96 -12.17
N SER A 226 1.72 -41.15 -12.32
CA SER A 226 1.51 -42.00 -13.49
C SER A 226 0.07 -42.49 -13.59
N GLU A 227 -0.60 -42.77 -12.46
CA GLU A 227 -2.01 -43.13 -12.38
C GLU A 227 -2.89 -41.90 -12.64
N TRP A 228 -2.53 -40.73 -12.11
CA TRP A 228 -3.32 -39.51 -12.18
C TRP A 228 -3.24 -38.81 -13.55
N ALA A 229 -2.12 -38.91 -14.28
CA ALA A 229 -1.86 -38.12 -15.46
C ALA A 229 -2.95 -38.24 -16.57
N PRO A 230 -3.46 -39.41 -16.88
CA PRO A 230 -4.53 -39.53 -17.91
C PRO A 230 -5.79 -38.73 -17.51
N VAL A 231 -6.21 -38.85 -16.24
CA VAL A 231 -7.42 -38.18 -15.75
C VAL A 231 -7.20 -36.66 -15.68
N LEU A 232 -6.03 -36.20 -15.21
CA LEU A 232 -5.68 -34.79 -15.20
C LEU A 232 -5.71 -34.17 -16.58
N ARG A 233 -5.18 -34.84 -17.62
CA ARG A 233 -5.23 -34.35 -19.00
C ARG A 233 -6.66 -34.22 -19.53
N GLN A 234 -7.48 -35.22 -19.27
CA GLN A 234 -8.88 -35.21 -19.71
C GLN A 234 -9.69 -34.07 -19.08
N ASN A 235 -9.37 -33.69 -17.85
CA ASN A 235 -10.10 -32.68 -17.09
C ASN A 235 -9.42 -31.31 -17.08
N ARG A 236 -8.36 -31.11 -17.86
CA ARG A 236 -7.66 -29.82 -17.94
C ARG A 236 -8.55 -28.74 -18.53
N ARG A 237 -8.71 -27.63 -17.86
CA ARG A 237 -9.42 -26.46 -18.37
C ARG A 237 -8.53 -25.65 -19.33
N ASN A 238 -9.09 -25.28 -20.48
CA ASN A 238 -8.35 -24.51 -21.50
C ASN A 238 -8.48 -22.99 -21.25
N VAL A 239 -7.90 -22.51 -20.15
CA VAL A 239 -7.87 -21.11 -19.77
C VAL A 239 -6.42 -20.65 -19.58
N SER A 240 -6.13 -19.39 -19.88
CA SER A 240 -4.76 -18.86 -19.79
C SER A 240 -4.34 -18.49 -18.37
N LYS A 241 -5.28 -18.04 -17.53
CA LYS A 241 -5.11 -17.82 -16.10
C LYS A 241 -5.88 -18.85 -15.30
N ASN A 242 -5.18 -19.59 -14.45
CA ASN A 242 -5.78 -20.60 -13.60
C ASN A 242 -5.00 -20.77 -12.30
N SER A 243 -5.63 -20.42 -11.19
CA SER A 243 -5.16 -20.64 -9.83
C SER A 243 -6.05 -21.61 -9.05
N SER A 244 -7.00 -22.28 -9.75
CA SER A 244 -7.94 -23.24 -9.16
C SER A 244 -7.28 -24.60 -8.90
N GLY A 245 -7.38 -25.06 -7.68
CA GLY A 245 -6.80 -26.33 -7.21
C GLY A 245 -5.29 -26.30 -7.10
N TYR A 246 -4.68 -27.46 -6.91
CA TYR A 246 -3.23 -27.64 -7.01
C TYR A 246 -2.82 -27.83 -8.45
N ASN A 247 -1.71 -27.24 -8.87
CA ASN A 247 -1.26 -27.34 -10.26
C ASN A 247 -0.59 -28.69 -10.58
N LEU A 248 -1.36 -29.78 -10.37
CA LEU A 248 -0.99 -31.14 -10.77
C LEU A 248 -0.97 -31.30 -12.30
N PHE A 249 -1.72 -30.45 -13.02
CA PHE A 249 -1.84 -30.51 -14.47
C PHE A 249 -0.50 -30.21 -15.17
N ASP A 250 0.14 -29.07 -14.84
CA ASP A 250 1.44 -28.72 -15.41
C ASP A 250 2.53 -29.67 -14.93
N LEU A 251 2.45 -30.14 -13.67
CA LEU A 251 3.39 -31.10 -13.13
C LEU A 251 3.33 -32.43 -13.89
N ALA A 252 2.11 -32.97 -14.14
CA ALA A 252 1.90 -34.20 -14.88
C ALA A 252 2.33 -34.09 -16.35
N GLU A 253 1.98 -33.01 -17.00
CA GLU A 253 2.32 -32.77 -18.42
C GLU A 253 3.82 -32.69 -18.64
N ARG A 254 4.54 -32.00 -17.73
CA ARG A 254 5.99 -31.81 -17.83
C ARG A 254 6.79 -33.05 -17.45
N LEU A 255 6.34 -33.79 -16.42
CA LEU A 255 7.04 -34.97 -15.93
C LEU A 255 6.76 -36.23 -16.75
N ILE A 256 5.52 -36.37 -17.28
CA ILE A 256 5.04 -37.52 -18.05
C ILE A 256 4.43 -36.99 -19.36
N PRO A 257 5.23 -36.45 -20.29
CA PRO A 257 4.73 -35.94 -21.55
C PRO A 257 4.11 -37.06 -22.39
N GLU A 258 3.02 -36.78 -23.13
CA GLU A 258 2.44 -37.74 -24.08
C GLU A 258 3.30 -37.89 -25.34
N ASP A 259 3.93 -36.79 -25.74
CA ASP A 259 4.85 -36.76 -26.87
C ASP A 259 6.17 -37.38 -26.45
N ALA A 260 6.53 -38.50 -27.04
CA ALA A 260 7.77 -39.23 -26.74
C ALA A 260 9.05 -38.44 -27.07
N ASP A 261 8.96 -37.42 -27.92
CA ASP A 261 10.09 -36.54 -28.26
C ASP A 261 10.30 -35.43 -27.24
N ARG A 262 9.36 -35.20 -26.31
CA ARG A 262 9.50 -34.25 -25.22
C ARG A 262 10.27 -34.86 -24.06
N VAL A 263 11.32 -34.13 -23.63
CA VAL A 263 12.13 -34.53 -22.48
C VAL A 263 11.36 -34.33 -21.19
N PRO A 264 11.29 -35.33 -20.30
CA PRO A 264 10.66 -35.20 -18.98
C PRO A 264 11.33 -34.13 -18.13
N VAL A 265 10.53 -33.28 -17.49
CA VAL A 265 11.00 -32.18 -16.65
C VAL A 265 10.36 -32.28 -15.27
N TRP A 266 11.18 -32.35 -14.23
CA TRP A 266 10.75 -32.18 -12.85
C TRP A 266 10.64 -30.71 -12.50
N ASP A 267 9.43 -30.23 -12.19
CA ASP A 267 9.18 -28.84 -11.84
C ASP A 267 8.29 -28.76 -10.58
N PRO A 268 8.85 -29.03 -9.39
CA PRO A 268 8.11 -29.04 -8.13
C PRO A 268 7.60 -27.63 -7.75
N ILE A 269 8.17 -26.56 -8.32
CA ILE A 269 7.77 -25.18 -8.11
C ILE A 269 6.30 -24.99 -8.50
N ARG A 270 5.86 -25.65 -9.60
CA ARG A 270 4.47 -25.58 -10.08
C ARG A 270 3.45 -26.06 -9.06
N LEU A 271 3.80 -27.00 -8.18
CA LEU A 271 2.91 -27.48 -7.13
C LEU A 271 2.84 -26.53 -5.94
N VAL A 272 3.95 -25.87 -5.60
CA VAL A 272 4.04 -24.97 -4.45
C VAL A 272 3.46 -23.58 -4.77
N VAL A 273 3.73 -23.05 -5.96
CA VAL A 273 3.14 -21.78 -6.41
C VAL A 273 1.63 -21.96 -6.63
N GLY A 274 0.84 -21.13 -5.96
CA GLY A 274 -0.62 -21.25 -5.95
C GLY A 274 -1.18 -22.20 -4.87
N SER A 275 -0.34 -22.76 -3.99
CA SER A 275 -0.79 -23.66 -2.90
C SER A 275 -1.40 -22.92 -1.70
N GLU A 276 -1.33 -21.62 -1.63
CA GLU A 276 -1.88 -20.77 -0.55
C GLU A 276 -1.38 -21.16 0.85
N GLY A 277 -0.12 -21.61 0.94
CA GLY A 277 0.49 -22.00 2.22
C GLY A 277 -0.10 -23.29 2.84
N THR A 278 -0.75 -24.13 2.06
CA THR A 278 -1.38 -25.36 2.53
C THR A 278 -0.46 -26.58 2.44
N LEU A 279 0.69 -26.48 1.75
CA LEU A 279 1.64 -27.60 1.54
C LEU A 279 2.94 -27.46 2.32
N GLY A 280 3.32 -26.25 2.73
CA GLY A 280 4.56 -25.97 3.45
C GLY A 280 4.90 -24.49 3.45
N LEU A 281 6.07 -24.13 3.98
CA LEU A 281 6.55 -22.76 4.13
C LEU A 281 7.64 -22.46 3.09
N VAL A 282 7.49 -21.35 2.36
CA VAL A 282 8.55 -20.78 1.52
C VAL A 282 9.31 -19.73 2.32
N THR A 283 10.62 -19.89 2.43
CA THR A 283 11.50 -18.97 3.19
C THR A 283 12.33 -18.06 2.29
N ARG A 284 12.57 -18.44 1.03
CA ARG A 284 13.29 -17.67 0.02
C ARG A 284 12.84 -18.06 -1.38
N ALA A 285 12.90 -17.13 -2.31
CA ALA A 285 12.59 -17.36 -3.71
C ALA A 285 13.66 -16.73 -4.62
N ARG A 286 14.07 -17.46 -5.67
CA ARG A 286 14.80 -16.90 -6.81
C ARG A 286 13.79 -16.51 -7.88
N LEU A 287 13.78 -15.24 -8.23
CA LEU A 287 12.82 -14.63 -9.16
C LEU A 287 13.51 -14.20 -10.46
N ARG A 288 12.86 -14.41 -11.59
CA ARG A 288 13.28 -13.90 -12.88
C ARG A 288 13.00 -12.41 -12.95
N VAL A 289 13.96 -11.61 -13.39
CA VAL A 289 13.80 -10.18 -13.63
C VAL A 289 14.11 -9.83 -15.08
N TYR A 290 13.45 -8.79 -15.57
CA TYR A 290 13.50 -8.37 -16.97
C TYR A 290 14.14 -6.98 -17.08
N PRO A 291 14.79 -6.66 -18.22
CA PRO A 291 15.20 -5.29 -18.49
C PRO A 291 13.97 -4.38 -18.61
N VAL A 292 14.06 -3.16 -18.09
CA VAL A 292 13.00 -2.16 -18.27
C VAL A 292 12.88 -1.85 -19.76
N PRO A 293 11.68 -1.97 -20.36
CA PRO A 293 11.46 -1.66 -21.76
C PRO A 293 11.85 -0.21 -22.07
N PRO A 294 12.67 0.05 -23.11
CA PRO A 294 13.13 1.40 -23.41
C PRO A 294 12.01 2.30 -23.94
N ARG A 295 10.99 1.71 -24.54
CA ARG A 295 9.83 2.39 -25.10
C ARG A 295 8.57 1.58 -24.87
N LYS A 296 7.44 2.28 -24.76
CA LYS A 296 6.11 1.71 -24.69
C LYS A 296 5.16 2.51 -25.55
N VAL A 297 4.15 1.85 -26.10
CA VAL A 297 3.00 2.48 -26.76
C VAL A 297 1.74 2.03 -26.03
N THR A 298 0.92 2.99 -25.62
CA THR A 298 -0.39 2.74 -24.99
C THR A 298 -1.48 3.30 -25.88
N ILE A 299 -2.51 2.50 -26.15
CA ILE A 299 -3.63 2.86 -27.04
C ILE A 299 -4.92 2.68 -26.21
N LEU A 300 -5.80 3.68 -26.26
CA LEU A 300 -7.13 3.63 -25.67
C LEU A 300 -8.18 3.69 -26.77
N ALA A 301 -9.03 2.67 -26.84
CA ALA A 301 -10.11 2.57 -27.82
C ALA A 301 -11.45 2.38 -27.12
N PHE A 302 -12.53 2.86 -27.77
CA PHE A 302 -13.91 2.67 -27.31
C PHE A 302 -14.70 1.91 -28.35
N PHE A 303 -15.63 1.07 -27.91
CA PHE A 303 -16.50 0.26 -28.75
C PHE A 303 -17.96 0.62 -28.48
N LEU A 304 -18.82 0.41 -29.50
CA LEU A 304 -20.26 0.62 -29.40
C LEU A 304 -21.03 -0.60 -28.92
N ASP A 305 -20.42 -1.79 -29.03
CA ASP A 305 -20.98 -3.03 -28.55
C ASP A 305 -19.89 -4.05 -28.13
N LEU A 306 -20.31 -5.16 -27.50
CA LEU A 306 -19.42 -6.21 -27.01
C LEU A 306 -18.94 -7.18 -28.08
N GLU A 307 -19.70 -7.37 -29.17
CA GLU A 307 -19.35 -8.32 -30.23
C GLU A 307 -18.12 -7.80 -30.97
N ASP A 308 -18.15 -6.55 -31.37
CA ASP A 308 -17.03 -5.85 -31.99
C ASP A 308 -15.77 -5.86 -31.10
N LEU A 309 -15.94 -5.63 -29.79
CA LEU A 309 -14.85 -5.73 -28.82
C LEU A 309 -14.23 -7.12 -28.82
N GLY A 310 -15.05 -8.19 -28.80
CA GLY A 310 -14.57 -9.58 -28.74
C GLY A 310 -13.80 -9.99 -29.98
N GLU A 311 -14.26 -9.59 -31.16
CA GLU A 311 -13.58 -9.82 -32.44
C GLU A 311 -12.25 -9.04 -32.48
N ALA A 312 -12.25 -7.77 -32.07
CA ALA A 312 -11.05 -6.95 -31.99
C ALA A 312 -10.01 -7.57 -31.08
N VAL A 313 -10.40 -8.04 -29.88
CA VAL A 313 -9.49 -8.70 -28.92
C VAL A 313 -8.86 -9.95 -29.53
N SER A 314 -9.63 -10.75 -30.26
CA SER A 314 -9.12 -11.95 -30.96
C SER A 314 -8.06 -11.59 -32.00
N GLY A 315 -8.25 -10.48 -32.72
CA GLY A 315 -7.29 -9.94 -33.68
C GLY A 315 -6.03 -9.38 -33.00
N LEU A 316 -6.23 -8.59 -31.93
CA LEU A 316 -5.16 -7.93 -31.17
C LEU A 316 -4.24 -8.91 -30.43
N ASN A 317 -4.79 -10.02 -29.89
CA ASN A 317 -3.99 -11.05 -29.24
C ASN A 317 -2.93 -11.68 -30.16
N ARG A 318 -3.16 -11.70 -31.49
CA ARG A 318 -2.17 -12.19 -32.47
C ARG A 318 -0.95 -11.28 -32.60
N LEU A 319 -1.09 -10.02 -32.18
CA LEU A 319 0.02 -9.04 -32.13
C LEU A 319 0.85 -9.15 -30.84
N SER A 320 0.47 -10.06 -29.92
CA SER A 320 1.15 -10.30 -28.64
C SER A 320 1.31 -9.02 -27.79
N PRO A 321 0.23 -8.28 -27.50
CA PRO A 321 0.33 -7.09 -26.65
C PRO A 321 0.84 -7.43 -25.24
N SER A 322 1.47 -6.47 -24.59
CA SER A 322 1.91 -6.64 -23.20
C SER A 322 0.75 -6.56 -22.22
N ALA A 323 -0.31 -5.79 -22.53
CA ALA A 323 -1.55 -5.72 -21.76
C ALA A 323 -2.75 -5.47 -22.67
N LEU A 324 -3.89 -6.09 -22.33
CA LEU A 324 -5.22 -5.84 -22.88
C LEU A 324 -6.23 -5.76 -21.72
N GLU A 325 -6.67 -4.54 -21.38
CA GLU A 325 -7.54 -4.24 -20.24
C GLU A 325 -8.88 -3.70 -20.70
N MET A 326 -9.97 -4.26 -20.18
CA MET A 326 -11.33 -3.84 -20.51
C MET A 326 -12.06 -3.27 -19.32
N LEU A 327 -12.88 -2.22 -19.57
CA LEU A 327 -13.95 -1.76 -18.69
C LEU A 327 -15.27 -1.79 -19.46
N ASP A 328 -16.31 -2.39 -18.86
CA ASP A 328 -17.63 -2.46 -19.46
C ASP A 328 -18.46 -1.20 -19.23
N ARG A 329 -19.63 -1.10 -19.86
CA ARG A 329 -20.55 0.04 -19.80
C ARG A 329 -20.92 0.44 -18.38
N TYR A 330 -21.30 -0.54 -17.52
CA TYR A 330 -21.67 -0.25 -16.12
C TYR A 330 -20.51 0.35 -15.34
N THR A 331 -19.32 -0.19 -15.57
CA THR A 331 -18.08 0.33 -14.95
C THR A 331 -17.75 1.73 -15.43
N LEU A 332 -17.93 2.04 -16.73
CA LEU A 332 -17.72 3.39 -17.27
C LEU A 332 -18.71 4.41 -16.68
N ASP A 333 -19.97 4.01 -16.49
CA ASP A 333 -20.98 4.85 -15.87
C ASP A 333 -20.67 5.11 -14.38
N LEU A 334 -20.23 4.08 -13.64
CA LEU A 334 -19.81 4.20 -12.23
C LEU A 334 -18.59 5.13 -12.05
N LEU A 335 -17.64 5.11 -12.98
CA LEU A 335 -16.47 5.99 -12.98
C LEU A 335 -16.84 7.47 -13.18
N GLY A 336 -17.93 7.72 -13.88
CA GLY A 336 -18.36 9.07 -14.27
C GLY A 336 -17.70 9.52 -15.58
N ARG A 337 -18.40 9.34 -16.70
CA ARG A 337 -17.89 9.55 -18.06
C ARG A 337 -17.20 10.89 -18.27
N LYS A 338 -17.80 11.99 -17.85
CA LYS A 338 -17.23 13.36 -17.99
C LYS A 338 -15.87 13.52 -17.29
N ARG A 339 -15.69 12.86 -16.18
CA ARG A 339 -14.45 12.98 -15.40
C ARG A 339 -13.21 12.42 -16.12
N PHE A 340 -13.43 11.42 -16.96
CA PHE A 340 -12.37 10.71 -17.69
C PHE A 340 -12.48 10.88 -19.19
N GLU A 341 -13.29 11.86 -19.64
CA GLU A 341 -13.51 12.17 -21.07
C GLU A 341 -13.95 10.93 -21.87
N ILE A 342 -14.82 10.10 -21.26
CA ILE A 342 -15.35 8.88 -21.88
C ILE A 342 -16.56 9.29 -22.75
N PRO A 343 -16.62 8.92 -24.05
CA PRO A 343 -17.76 9.20 -24.90
C PRO A 343 -19.07 8.61 -24.35
N GLU A 344 -20.17 9.36 -24.43
CA GLU A 344 -21.48 8.91 -23.93
C GLU A 344 -21.97 7.63 -24.64
N ALA A 345 -21.65 7.48 -25.93
CA ALA A 345 -22.04 6.31 -26.72
C ALA A 345 -21.17 5.08 -26.47
N ALA A 346 -20.06 5.19 -25.76
CA ALA A 346 -19.17 4.09 -25.51
C ALA A 346 -19.86 2.99 -24.69
N ASP A 347 -19.87 1.77 -25.20
CA ASP A 347 -20.37 0.56 -24.53
C ASP A 347 -19.25 -0.13 -23.73
N SER A 348 -18.03 -0.03 -24.21
CA SER A 348 -16.84 -0.53 -23.53
C SER A 348 -15.60 0.28 -23.88
N MET A 349 -14.57 0.15 -23.04
CA MET A 349 -13.24 0.76 -23.17
C MET A 349 -12.21 -0.35 -23.20
N LEU A 350 -11.29 -0.29 -24.16
CA LEU A 350 -10.15 -1.19 -24.27
C LEU A 350 -8.84 -0.40 -24.19
N LEU A 351 -7.96 -0.78 -23.27
CA LEU A 351 -6.61 -0.26 -23.15
C LEU A 351 -5.63 -1.34 -23.60
N ILE A 352 -4.77 -0.97 -24.56
CA ILE A 352 -3.81 -1.85 -25.24
C ILE A 352 -2.42 -1.30 -24.99
N GLU A 353 -1.46 -2.15 -24.60
CA GLU A 353 -0.08 -1.74 -24.44
C GLU A 353 0.87 -2.67 -25.16
N PHE A 354 1.91 -2.08 -25.80
CA PHE A 354 3.06 -2.78 -26.35
C PHE A 354 4.33 -2.20 -25.73
N ASP A 355 5.24 -3.05 -25.31
CA ASP A 355 6.51 -2.72 -24.70
C ASP A 355 7.69 -3.45 -25.36
N HIS A 356 7.53 -3.86 -26.62
CA HIS A 356 8.52 -4.53 -27.45
C HIS A 356 8.49 -3.99 -28.88
N GLU A 357 9.56 -4.19 -29.63
CA GLU A 357 9.69 -3.76 -31.03
C GLU A 357 9.14 -4.83 -31.99
N PRO A 358 8.69 -4.46 -33.20
CA PRO A 358 8.70 -3.11 -33.78
C PRO A 358 7.43 -2.30 -33.42
N GLN A 359 7.57 -1.23 -32.64
CA GLN A 359 6.41 -0.49 -32.10
C GLN A 359 5.57 0.21 -33.17
N GLU A 360 6.18 0.80 -34.17
CA GLU A 360 5.48 1.51 -35.25
C GLU A 360 4.60 0.54 -36.08
N GLU A 361 5.11 -0.66 -36.38
CA GLU A 361 4.36 -1.67 -37.12
C GLU A 361 3.20 -2.25 -36.28
N LEU A 362 3.44 -2.47 -34.97
CA LEU A 362 2.43 -2.94 -34.01
C LEU A 362 1.33 -1.89 -33.83
N LEU A 363 1.70 -0.61 -33.71
CA LEU A 363 0.76 0.50 -33.66
C LEU A 363 -0.10 0.55 -34.92
N GLN A 364 0.50 0.53 -36.10
CA GLN A 364 -0.22 0.59 -37.37
C GLN A 364 -1.16 -0.62 -37.52
N SER A 365 -0.69 -1.84 -37.24
CA SER A 365 -1.48 -3.06 -37.27
C SER A 365 -2.67 -3.01 -36.30
N THR A 366 -2.44 -2.45 -35.09
CA THR A 366 -3.48 -2.24 -34.09
C THR A 366 -4.56 -1.27 -34.61
N LEU A 367 -4.14 -0.12 -35.14
CA LEU A 367 -5.06 0.88 -35.71
C LEU A 367 -5.85 0.31 -36.89
N ASP A 368 -5.24 -0.52 -37.73
CA ASP A 368 -5.92 -1.15 -38.88
C ASP A 368 -6.94 -2.24 -38.45
N ILE A 369 -6.69 -2.92 -37.32
CA ILE A 369 -7.68 -3.80 -36.70
C ILE A 369 -8.84 -2.97 -36.15
N LEU A 370 -8.55 -1.92 -35.36
CA LEU A 370 -9.57 -1.10 -34.70
C LEU A 370 -10.46 -0.35 -35.68
N LYS A 371 -9.93 0.11 -36.83
CA LYS A 371 -10.70 0.77 -37.89
C LYS A 371 -11.81 -0.07 -38.52
N ARG A 372 -11.78 -1.39 -38.33
CA ARG A 372 -12.82 -2.30 -38.88
C ARG A 372 -14.13 -2.22 -38.12
N TYR A 373 -14.10 -1.67 -36.90
CA TYR A 373 -15.24 -1.64 -35.97
C TYR A 373 -15.73 -0.20 -35.78
N PRO A 374 -17.06 0.01 -35.71
CA PRO A 374 -17.64 1.30 -35.40
C PRO A 374 -17.19 1.77 -34.00
N ALA A 375 -16.78 3.01 -33.90
CA ALA A 375 -16.31 3.59 -32.64
C ALA A 375 -16.87 5.01 -32.44
N PRO A 376 -17.12 5.46 -31.20
CA PRO A 376 -17.62 6.81 -30.92
C PRO A 376 -16.58 7.89 -31.17
N GLU A 377 -15.29 7.53 -31.18
CA GLU A 377 -14.16 8.43 -31.49
C GLU A 377 -12.94 7.61 -31.98
N ALA A 378 -11.96 8.29 -32.56
CA ALA A 378 -10.69 7.67 -32.95
C ALA A 378 -9.90 7.18 -31.71
N PRO A 379 -9.12 6.09 -31.83
CA PRO A 379 -8.26 5.63 -30.75
C PRO A 379 -7.26 6.71 -30.29
N ARG A 380 -7.09 6.85 -28.99
CA ARG A 380 -6.11 7.74 -28.39
C ARG A 380 -4.78 7.01 -28.24
N VAL A 381 -3.70 7.58 -28.74
CA VAL A 381 -2.36 6.96 -28.72
C VAL A 381 -1.42 7.78 -27.85
N ALA A 382 -0.65 7.13 -27.00
CA ALA A 382 0.34 7.72 -26.13
C ALA A 382 1.69 6.99 -26.24
N THR A 383 2.77 7.75 -26.49
CA THR A 383 4.14 7.26 -26.51
C THR A 383 4.99 7.87 -25.40
N GLY A 384 4.56 9.01 -24.84
CA GLY A 384 5.21 9.67 -23.72
C GLY A 384 4.68 9.15 -22.38
N GLU A 385 5.53 9.07 -21.35
CA GLU A 385 5.20 8.53 -20.03
C GLU A 385 4.01 9.25 -19.36
N ALA A 386 3.97 10.59 -19.46
CA ALA A 386 2.89 11.39 -18.88
C ALA A 386 1.54 11.11 -19.55
N GLU A 387 1.52 10.97 -20.88
CA GLU A 387 0.34 10.65 -21.66
C GLU A 387 -0.15 9.22 -21.38
N GLN A 388 0.77 8.24 -21.31
CA GLN A 388 0.47 6.86 -20.93
C GLN A 388 -0.19 6.79 -19.55
N LYS A 389 0.39 7.47 -18.55
CA LYS A 389 -0.22 7.59 -17.21
C LYS A 389 -1.63 8.21 -17.26
N ALA A 390 -1.87 9.15 -18.17
CA ALA A 390 -3.19 9.74 -18.35
C ALA A 390 -4.20 8.73 -18.91
N LEU A 391 -3.83 7.90 -19.89
CA LEU A 391 -4.70 6.85 -20.44
C LEU A 391 -5.04 5.76 -19.40
N TRP A 392 -4.07 5.37 -18.57
CA TRP A 392 -4.29 4.41 -17.47
C TRP A 392 -5.14 4.96 -16.31
N LYS A 393 -5.37 6.27 -16.26
CA LYS A 393 -6.01 6.96 -15.13
C LYS A 393 -7.42 6.43 -14.81
N ALA A 394 -8.24 6.18 -15.84
CA ALA A 394 -9.58 5.62 -15.65
C ALA A 394 -9.52 4.22 -15.00
N ARG A 395 -8.64 3.35 -15.51
CA ARG A 395 -8.42 1.99 -14.98
C ARG A 395 -7.96 2.00 -13.52
N HIS A 396 -7.02 2.88 -13.17
CA HIS A 396 -6.52 3.00 -11.80
C HIS A 396 -7.53 3.65 -10.83
N ALA A 397 -8.46 4.48 -11.33
CA ALA A 397 -9.48 5.13 -10.53
C ALA A 397 -10.65 4.21 -10.16
N LEU A 398 -10.76 3.04 -10.76
CA LEU A 398 -11.90 2.14 -10.59
C LEU A 398 -12.10 1.74 -9.12
N PHE A 399 -11.12 1.12 -8.50
CA PHE A 399 -11.21 0.67 -7.11
C PHE A 399 -11.55 1.81 -6.12
N PRO A 400 -10.89 2.99 -6.17
CA PRO A 400 -11.30 4.14 -5.38
C PRO A 400 -12.75 4.58 -5.60
N THR A 401 -13.25 4.50 -6.83
CA THR A 401 -14.60 4.92 -7.18
C THR A 401 -15.64 3.97 -6.60
N LEU A 402 -15.43 2.66 -6.74
CA LEU A 402 -16.35 1.64 -6.20
C LEU A 402 -16.53 1.75 -4.69
N TYR A 403 -15.45 2.00 -3.93
CA TYR A 403 -15.53 2.15 -2.48
C TYR A 403 -16.18 3.46 -2.01
N ARG A 404 -16.40 4.43 -2.92
CA ARG A 404 -17.05 5.72 -2.63
C ARG A 404 -18.39 5.89 -3.31
N PHE A 405 -18.89 4.85 -3.97
CA PHE A 405 -20.04 4.93 -4.89
C PHE A 405 -21.24 5.69 -4.30
N ASP A 406 -21.87 5.16 -3.24
CA ASP A 406 -23.01 5.80 -2.57
C ASP A 406 -22.84 5.93 -1.04
N GLY A 407 -21.67 5.58 -0.53
CA GLY A 407 -21.36 5.62 0.90
C GLY A 407 -21.94 4.44 1.72
N VAL A 408 -22.79 3.61 1.13
CA VAL A 408 -23.52 2.52 1.82
C VAL A 408 -23.13 1.16 1.26
N ARG A 409 -23.36 0.92 -0.04
CA ARG A 409 -23.01 -0.33 -0.72
C ARG A 409 -21.50 -0.48 -0.91
N ARG A 410 -21.03 -1.70 -0.86
CA ARG A 410 -19.60 -2.02 -1.02
C ARG A 410 -19.38 -3.04 -2.12
N PRO A 411 -18.26 -2.94 -2.87
CA PRO A 411 -17.86 -4.01 -3.78
C PRO A 411 -17.45 -5.23 -2.97
N LEU A 412 -18.06 -6.38 -3.26
CA LEU A 412 -17.82 -7.62 -2.57
C LEU A 412 -17.19 -8.65 -3.53
N ASN A 413 -16.03 -9.18 -3.15
CA ASN A 413 -15.19 -10.01 -4.02
C ASN A 413 -15.51 -11.52 -3.87
N PHE A 414 -16.78 -11.90 -3.87
CA PHE A 414 -17.21 -13.31 -3.73
C PHE A 414 -17.45 -14.01 -5.06
N ALA A 415 -17.80 -13.27 -6.13
CA ALA A 415 -18.01 -13.76 -7.49
C ALA A 415 -16.94 -13.23 -8.47
N ASP A 416 -15.89 -12.65 -7.94
CA ASP A 416 -14.79 -12.03 -8.64
C ASP A 416 -13.79 -13.06 -9.21
N ASP A 417 -12.98 -12.64 -10.21
CA ASP A 417 -11.80 -13.36 -10.70
C ASP A 417 -12.09 -14.63 -11.54
N VAL A 418 -13.18 -14.65 -12.28
CA VAL A 418 -13.45 -15.79 -13.18
C VAL A 418 -12.56 -15.74 -14.43
N ALA A 419 -12.14 -16.91 -14.92
CA ALA A 419 -11.43 -17.01 -16.19
C ALA A 419 -12.09 -18.03 -17.11
N VAL A 420 -12.25 -17.67 -18.39
CA VAL A 420 -12.83 -18.50 -19.44
C VAL A 420 -11.91 -18.55 -20.67
N PRO A 421 -12.06 -19.50 -21.58
CA PRO A 421 -11.38 -19.44 -22.86
C PRO A 421 -11.64 -18.07 -23.54
N VAL A 422 -10.61 -17.42 -24.06
CA VAL A 422 -10.70 -16.03 -24.57
C VAL A 422 -11.84 -15.83 -25.55
N HIS A 423 -12.08 -16.78 -26.46
CA HIS A 423 -13.15 -16.71 -27.44
C HIS A 423 -14.57 -16.82 -26.86
N ARG A 424 -14.71 -17.24 -25.58
CA ARG A 424 -16.00 -17.33 -24.86
C ARG A 424 -16.28 -16.12 -23.99
N LEU A 425 -15.30 -15.23 -23.83
CA LEU A 425 -15.41 -14.14 -22.88
C LEU A 425 -16.53 -13.15 -23.24
N THR A 426 -16.71 -12.82 -24.51
CA THR A 426 -17.78 -11.91 -24.96
C THR A 426 -19.16 -12.46 -24.65
N GLU A 427 -19.39 -13.75 -24.83
CA GLU A 427 -20.66 -14.42 -24.47
C GLU A 427 -20.89 -14.37 -22.94
N LEU A 428 -19.82 -14.57 -22.14
CA LEU A 428 -19.90 -14.43 -20.68
C LEU A 428 -20.30 -13.02 -20.28
N LEU A 429 -19.65 -12.00 -20.84
CA LEU A 429 -19.95 -10.59 -20.54
C LEU A 429 -21.39 -10.23 -20.90
N ALA A 430 -21.89 -10.68 -22.04
CA ALA A 430 -23.29 -10.50 -22.45
C ALA A 430 -24.26 -11.17 -21.47
N TYR A 431 -23.96 -12.41 -21.03
CA TYR A 431 -24.73 -13.10 -20.01
C TYR A 431 -24.76 -12.34 -18.68
N LEU A 432 -23.60 -11.90 -18.19
CA LEU A 432 -23.48 -11.16 -16.94
C LEU A 432 -24.28 -9.86 -16.96
N ARG A 433 -24.24 -9.12 -18.07
CA ARG A 433 -25.02 -7.89 -18.23
C ARG A 433 -26.54 -8.17 -18.12
N GLY A 434 -27.05 -9.21 -18.77
CA GLY A 434 -28.44 -9.64 -18.64
C GLY A 434 -28.79 -10.01 -17.21
N PHE A 435 -27.99 -10.86 -16.59
CA PHE A 435 -28.21 -11.35 -15.23
C PHE A 435 -28.25 -10.22 -14.18
N PHE A 436 -27.27 -9.27 -14.17
CA PHE A 436 -27.26 -8.18 -13.22
C PHE A 436 -28.34 -7.12 -13.46
N ARG A 437 -28.71 -6.89 -14.73
CA ARG A 437 -29.85 -6.04 -15.07
C ARG A 437 -31.16 -6.61 -14.50
N ASP A 438 -31.39 -7.92 -14.69
CA ASP A 438 -32.61 -8.58 -14.23
C ASP A 438 -32.67 -8.66 -12.70
N LEU A 439 -31.51 -8.65 -12.02
CA LEU A 439 -31.39 -8.69 -10.57
C LEU A 439 -31.45 -7.27 -9.91
N ASP A 440 -31.36 -6.21 -10.71
CA ASP A 440 -31.26 -4.80 -10.27
C ASP A 440 -30.16 -4.54 -9.24
N VAL A 441 -29.00 -5.22 -9.41
CA VAL A 441 -27.82 -5.04 -8.54
C VAL A 441 -26.74 -4.28 -9.33
N PRO A 442 -26.26 -3.14 -8.82
CA PRO A 442 -25.13 -2.45 -9.42
C PRO A 442 -23.86 -3.32 -9.39
N VAL A 443 -23.17 -3.38 -10.51
CA VAL A 443 -21.97 -4.21 -10.66
C VAL A 443 -20.90 -3.45 -11.43
N ALA A 444 -19.62 -3.68 -11.10
CA ALA A 444 -18.51 -3.32 -11.98
C ALA A 444 -17.94 -4.58 -12.60
N ILE A 445 -17.81 -4.58 -13.95
CA ILE A 445 -17.23 -5.68 -14.72
C ILE A 445 -16.03 -5.12 -15.50
N TYR A 446 -14.86 -5.67 -15.23
CA TYR A 446 -13.61 -5.25 -15.86
C TYR A 446 -12.63 -6.43 -15.86
N GLY A 447 -11.51 -6.32 -16.54
CA GLY A 447 -10.52 -7.39 -16.44
C GLY A 447 -9.48 -7.42 -17.53
N HIS A 448 -8.66 -8.46 -17.43
CA HIS A 448 -7.56 -8.79 -18.33
C HIS A 448 -8.11 -9.57 -19.53
N ILE A 449 -8.78 -8.84 -20.44
CA ILE A 449 -9.59 -9.47 -21.49
C ILE A 449 -8.75 -10.34 -22.44
N GLY A 450 -7.49 -9.97 -22.67
CA GLY A 450 -6.55 -10.75 -23.46
C GLY A 450 -6.27 -12.15 -22.89
N ASN A 451 -6.45 -12.32 -21.58
CA ASN A 451 -6.32 -13.59 -20.88
C ASN A 451 -7.66 -14.30 -20.62
N GLY A 452 -8.79 -13.75 -21.04
CA GLY A 452 -10.12 -14.30 -20.74
C GLY A 452 -10.51 -14.19 -19.27
N ASN A 453 -9.87 -13.29 -18.50
CA ASN A 453 -10.09 -13.10 -17.07
C ASN A 453 -10.96 -11.87 -16.82
N ALA A 454 -12.05 -12.06 -16.07
CA ALA A 454 -12.99 -11.01 -15.71
C ALA A 454 -13.16 -10.87 -14.19
N HIS A 455 -13.15 -9.64 -13.72
CA HIS A 455 -13.45 -9.26 -12.35
C HIS A 455 -14.89 -8.75 -12.26
N ILE A 456 -15.67 -9.37 -11.40
CA ILE A 456 -17.11 -9.11 -11.23
C ILE A 456 -17.32 -8.65 -9.79
N ASN A 457 -17.62 -7.37 -9.60
CA ASN A 457 -17.74 -6.75 -8.28
C ASN A 457 -19.15 -6.20 -8.06
N PRO A 458 -20.12 -7.03 -7.58
CA PRO A 458 -21.43 -6.55 -7.17
C PRO A 458 -21.33 -5.60 -5.98
N LEU A 459 -22.14 -4.54 -6.00
CA LEU A 459 -22.20 -3.57 -4.90
C LEU A 459 -23.42 -3.87 -4.02
N LEU A 460 -23.19 -4.38 -2.83
CA LEU A 460 -24.24 -4.77 -1.88
C LEU A 460 -24.05 -4.10 -0.51
N ASP A 461 -25.15 -3.90 0.21
CA ASP A 461 -25.16 -3.66 1.65
C ASP A 461 -25.65 -4.93 2.38
N LEU A 462 -24.75 -5.64 3.03
CA LEU A 462 -25.10 -6.89 3.73
C LEU A 462 -25.93 -6.68 5.00
N ARG A 463 -26.26 -5.44 5.38
CA ARG A 463 -27.19 -5.12 6.46
C ARG A 463 -28.64 -5.12 5.98
N GLU A 464 -28.87 -5.03 4.68
CA GLU A 464 -30.23 -5.07 4.12
C GLU A 464 -30.84 -6.48 4.23
N PRO A 465 -32.12 -6.59 4.58
CA PRO A 465 -32.82 -7.88 4.55
C PRO A 465 -32.77 -8.53 3.16
N GLY A 466 -32.49 -9.83 3.10
CA GLY A 466 -32.38 -10.58 1.84
C GLY A 466 -31.04 -10.43 1.09
N SER A 467 -30.15 -9.60 1.55
CA SER A 467 -28.83 -9.39 0.91
C SER A 467 -27.98 -10.67 0.84
N PHE A 468 -28.07 -11.54 1.86
CA PHE A 468 -27.37 -12.84 1.86
C PHE A 468 -27.94 -13.81 0.81
N ASP A 469 -29.27 -13.81 0.60
CA ASP A 469 -29.90 -14.63 -0.45
C ASP A 469 -29.47 -14.12 -1.83
N THR A 470 -29.40 -12.80 -2.01
CA THR A 470 -28.89 -12.17 -3.23
C THR A 470 -27.42 -12.53 -3.46
N LEU A 471 -26.58 -12.44 -2.42
CA LEU A 471 -25.16 -12.81 -2.49
C LEU A 471 -25.00 -14.28 -2.87
N LEU A 472 -25.77 -15.19 -2.23
CA LEU A 472 -25.73 -16.62 -2.52
C LEU A 472 -26.18 -16.92 -3.96
N THR A 473 -27.25 -16.27 -4.41
CA THR A 473 -27.77 -16.39 -5.78
C THR A 473 -26.74 -15.97 -6.80
N ILE A 474 -26.11 -14.81 -6.60
CA ILE A 474 -25.06 -14.29 -7.49
C ILE A 474 -23.87 -15.28 -7.54
N SER A 475 -23.36 -15.67 -6.38
CA SER A 475 -22.19 -16.56 -6.29
C SER A 475 -22.44 -17.88 -6.99
N ARG A 476 -23.50 -18.58 -6.63
CA ARG A 476 -23.82 -19.91 -7.23
C ARG A 476 -24.13 -19.85 -8.71
N THR A 477 -24.87 -18.83 -9.14
CA THR A 477 -25.22 -18.68 -10.55
C THR A 477 -23.99 -18.40 -11.40
N ILE A 478 -23.15 -17.44 -11.01
CA ILE A 478 -21.96 -17.06 -11.78
C ILE A 478 -20.98 -18.22 -11.84
N HIS A 479 -20.64 -18.85 -10.70
CA HIS A 479 -19.67 -19.94 -10.69
C HIS A 479 -20.17 -21.14 -11.50
N ARG A 480 -21.43 -21.54 -11.35
CA ARG A 480 -22.00 -22.64 -12.14
C ARG A 480 -21.98 -22.35 -13.62
N VAL A 481 -22.42 -21.17 -14.05
CA VAL A 481 -22.44 -20.79 -15.46
C VAL A 481 -21.03 -20.73 -16.05
N VAL A 482 -20.05 -20.20 -15.31
CA VAL A 482 -18.64 -20.19 -15.73
C VAL A 482 -18.11 -21.61 -15.90
N ILE A 483 -18.38 -22.51 -14.96
CA ILE A 483 -17.90 -23.90 -14.98
C ILE A 483 -18.58 -24.73 -16.05
N GLU A 484 -19.93 -24.73 -16.10
CA GLU A 484 -20.72 -25.66 -16.93
C GLU A 484 -20.91 -25.15 -18.35
N LYS A 485 -21.23 -23.85 -18.52
CA LYS A 485 -21.55 -23.30 -19.85
C LYS A 485 -20.31 -22.77 -20.56
N PHE A 486 -19.40 -22.11 -19.84
CA PHE A 486 -18.25 -21.44 -20.45
C PHE A 486 -16.93 -22.20 -20.29
N GLU A 487 -16.96 -23.42 -19.71
CA GLU A 487 -15.77 -24.27 -19.50
C GLU A 487 -14.62 -23.58 -18.79
N GLY A 488 -14.96 -22.57 -17.97
CA GLY A 488 -14.02 -21.74 -17.25
C GLY A 488 -13.67 -22.25 -15.85
N VAL A 489 -13.01 -21.39 -15.11
CA VAL A 489 -12.64 -21.58 -13.70
C VAL A 489 -13.06 -20.37 -12.85
N PRO A 490 -13.45 -20.56 -11.57
CA PRO A 490 -13.87 -19.48 -10.67
C PRO A 490 -12.69 -18.66 -10.13
N CYS A 491 -11.45 -19.07 -10.38
CA CYS A 491 -10.26 -18.43 -9.86
C CYS A 491 -9.16 -18.33 -10.91
N GLY A 492 -8.94 -17.11 -11.43
CA GLY A 492 -7.86 -16.82 -12.38
C GLY A 492 -6.52 -16.55 -11.68
N GLU A 493 -6.50 -15.65 -10.69
CA GLU A 493 -5.26 -15.15 -10.08
C GLU A 493 -5.31 -14.86 -8.56
N HIS A 494 -6.53 -14.75 -7.94
CA HIS A 494 -6.67 -14.33 -6.54
C HIS A 494 -6.49 -15.48 -5.52
N GLY A 495 -6.46 -16.73 -5.96
CA GLY A 495 -6.52 -17.94 -5.14
C GLY A 495 -7.95 -18.31 -4.74
N GLU A 496 -8.19 -19.58 -4.37
CA GLU A 496 -9.50 -20.00 -3.87
C GLU A 496 -9.84 -19.35 -2.54
N GLY A 497 -8.87 -19.31 -1.64
CA GLY A 497 -9.12 -18.92 -0.26
C GLY A 497 -10.20 -19.79 0.38
N ARG A 498 -11.09 -19.13 1.15
CA ARG A 498 -12.33 -19.69 1.71
C ARG A 498 -13.51 -19.48 0.76
N VAL A 499 -13.46 -18.44 -0.05
CA VAL A 499 -14.59 -17.93 -0.84
C VAL A 499 -14.93 -18.80 -2.04
N ARG A 500 -13.98 -19.57 -2.59
CA ARG A 500 -14.15 -20.39 -3.79
C ARG A 500 -13.89 -21.88 -3.58
N ALA A 501 -13.37 -22.26 -2.41
CA ALA A 501 -12.99 -23.65 -2.11
C ALA A 501 -14.15 -24.66 -2.29
N GLU A 502 -15.39 -24.25 -1.97
CA GLU A 502 -16.57 -25.13 -2.11
C GLU A 502 -16.91 -25.49 -3.53
N PHE A 503 -16.51 -24.67 -4.54
CA PHE A 503 -16.78 -24.91 -5.96
C PHE A 503 -15.75 -25.80 -6.65
N LEU A 504 -14.61 -26.07 -6.02
CA LEU A 504 -13.51 -26.82 -6.62
C LEU A 504 -13.92 -28.24 -7.10
N PRO A 505 -14.78 -28.99 -6.40
CA PRO A 505 -15.30 -30.27 -6.91
C PRO A 505 -16.11 -30.15 -8.22
N GLU A 506 -16.80 -29.00 -8.41
CA GLU A 506 -17.60 -28.74 -9.62
C GLU A 506 -16.71 -28.41 -10.83
N VAL A 507 -15.55 -27.77 -10.59
CA VAL A 507 -14.61 -27.36 -11.64
C VAL A 507 -14.00 -28.56 -12.38
N TYR A 508 -13.53 -29.55 -11.62
CA TYR A 508 -12.71 -30.65 -12.16
C TYR A 508 -13.35 -32.03 -11.98
N GLY A 509 -14.53 -32.11 -11.37
CA GLY A 509 -15.17 -33.39 -11.03
C GLY A 509 -14.58 -34.03 -9.75
N PRO A 510 -15.30 -35.03 -9.22
CA PRO A 510 -14.98 -35.64 -7.92
C PRO A 510 -13.63 -36.39 -7.93
N GLU A 511 -13.21 -36.94 -9.04
CA GLU A 511 -11.98 -37.74 -9.17
C GLU A 511 -10.76 -36.85 -9.04
N VAL A 512 -10.67 -35.73 -9.79
CA VAL A 512 -9.56 -34.76 -9.68
C VAL A 512 -9.59 -34.04 -8.34
N TYR A 513 -10.78 -33.71 -7.82
CA TYR A 513 -10.90 -33.16 -6.48
C TYR A 513 -10.33 -34.10 -5.41
N GLN A 514 -10.54 -35.40 -5.52
CA GLN A 514 -9.95 -36.37 -4.63
C GLN A 514 -8.41 -36.40 -4.73
N MET A 515 -7.83 -36.20 -5.92
CA MET A 515 -6.39 -36.05 -6.10
C MET A 515 -5.84 -34.81 -5.35
N PHE A 516 -6.59 -33.71 -5.35
CA PHE A 516 -6.21 -32.52 -4.56
C PHE A 516 -6.29 -32.80 -3.05
N VAL A 517 -7.34 -33.46 -2.58
CA VAL A 517 -7.48 -33.89 -1.18
C VAL A 517 -6.32 -34.82 -0.78
N GLU A 518 -5.96 -35.77 -1.64
CA GLU A 518 -4.84 -36.68 -1.39
C GLU A 518 -3.49 -35.93 -1.41
N THR A 519 -3.28 -35.00 -2.34
CA THR A 519 -2.09 -34.11 -2.36
C THR A 519 -1.97 -33.36 -1.04
N LYS A 520 -3.03 -32.71 -0.58
CA LYS A 520 -3.05 -32.02 0.70
C LYS A 520 -2.65 -32.98 1.84
N ARG A 521 -3.20 -34.19 1.87
CA ARG A 521 -2.94 -35.20 2.91
C ARG A 521 -1.50 -35.73 2.88
N LEU A 522 -0.89 -35.84 1.71
CA LEU A 522 0.51 -36.25 1.56
C LEU A 522 1.48 -35.23 2.13
N PHE A 523 1.16 -33.92 2.03
CA PHE A 523 1.99 -32.86 2.59
C PHE A 523 1.61 -32.53 4.04
N ASP A 524 0.34 -32.61 4.39
CA ASP A 524 -0.22 -32.24 5.69
C ASP A 524 -1.25 -33.27 6.16
N PRO A 525 -0.77 -34.41 6.69
CA PRO A 525 -1.65 -35.54 7.08
C PRO A 525 -2.70 -35.17 8.14
N ARG A 526 -2.42 -34.15 8.96
CA ARG A 526 -3.29 -33.71 10.08
C ARG A 526 -4.18 -32.53 9.71
N GLY A 527 -4.03 -31.94 8.50
CA GLY A 527 -4.82 -30.78 8.07
C GLY A 527 -4.56 -29.51 8.89
N MET A 528 -3.32 -29.32 9.38
CA MET A 528 -2.98 -28.22 10.29
C MET A 528 -2.59 -26.93 9.58
N LEU A 529 -2.08 -27.00 8.33
CA LEU A 529 -1.68 -25.84 7.55
C LEU A 529 -2.87 -25.20 6.87
N ASN A 530 -3.09 -23.95 7.18
CA ASN A 530 -4.08 -23.06 6.59
C ASN A 530 -5.47 -23.72 6.43
N PRO A 531 -6.08 -24.21 7.52
CA PRO A 531 -7.33 -24.98 7.47
C PRO A 531 -8.48 -24.14 6.92
N GLY A 532 -9.34 -24.76 6.09
CA GLY A 532 -10.48 -24.12 5.45
C GLY A 532 -10.15 -23.35 4.18
N VAL A 533 -8.88 -23.36 3.75
CA VAL A 533 -8.40 -22.72 2.52
C VAL A 533 -8.15 -23.78 1.46
N LYS A 534 -8.52 -23.50 0.21
CA LYS A 534 -8.34 -24.32 -1.00
C LYS A 534 -9.06 -25.66 -0.96
N ILE A 535 -8.84 -26.47 0.03
CA ILE A 535 -9.57 -27.75 0.23
C ILE A 535 -10.51 -27.60 1.42
N SER A 536 -11.77 -27.32 1.17
CA SER A 536 -12.80 -27.13 2.20
C SER A 536 -14.16 -27.60 1.71
N ARG A 537 -14.96 -28.09 2.65
CA ARG A 537 -16.40 -28.38 2.46
C ARG A 537 -17.28 -27.39 3.22
N THR A 538 -16.67 -26.40 3.86
CA THR A 538 -17.37 -25.34 4.60
C THR A 538 -17.97 -24.35 3.61
N SER A 539 -19.21 -23.91 3.88
CA SER A 539 -19.85 -22.89 3.05
C SER A 539 -19.04 -21.59 3.07
N PHE A 540 -18.90 -20.93 1.93
CA PHE A 540 -18.26 -19.65 1.83
C PHE A 540 -18.99 -18.53 2.61
N LEU A 541 -20.22 -18.76 3.08
CA LEU A 541 -20.97 -17.81 3.91
C LEU A 541 -20.50 -17.81 5.38
N GLU A 542 -19.78 -18.85 5.82
CA GLU A 542 -19.26 -18.90 7.19
C GLU A 542 -18.17 -17.84 7.39
N ASP A 543 -18.10 -17.27 8.58
CA ASP A 543 -17.12 -16.25 8.99
C ASP A 543 -17.22 -14.89 8.27
N ILE A 544 -18.27 -14.61 7.46
CA ILE A 544 -18.48 -13.26 6.89
C ILE A 544 -18.72 -12.25 8.02
N ASP A 545 -17.89 -11.18 8.05
CA ASP A 545 -18.06 -10.09 9.03
C ASP A 545 -18.82 -8.90 8.41
N VAL A 546 -20.14 -8.88 8.61
CA VAL A 546 -21.03 -7.84 8.07
C VAL A 546 -20.67 -6.45 8.54
N GLU A 547 -20.32 -6.30 9.83
CA GLU A 547 -19.96 -5.00 10.39
C GLU A 547 -18.72 -4.44 9.72
N ARG A 548 -17.71 -5.27 9.50
CA ARG A 548 -16.48 -4.86 8.85
C ARG A 548 -16.68 -4.52 7.37
N VAL A 549 -17.39 -5.35 6.60
CA VAL A 549 -17.58 -5.10 5.16
C VAL A 549 -18.45 -3.87 4.90
N SER A 550 -19.28 -3.46 5.85
CA SER A 550 -20.06 -2.23 5.77
C SER A 550 -19.23 -0.95 5.98
N LYS A 551 -17.99 -1.08 6.51
CA LYS A 551 -17.08 0.06 6.71
C LYS A 551 -16.42 0.48 5.39
N PRO A 552 -16.04 1.77 5.25
CA PRO A 552 -15.39 2.26 4.02
C PRO A 552 -13.99 1.70 3.77
N CYS A 553 -13.36 1.04 4.74
CA CYS A 553 -11.99 0.51 4.61
C CYS A 553 -11.97 -0.81 3.84
N ALA A 554 -11.26 -0.83 2.70
CA ALA A 554 -11.05 -2.04 1.90
C ALA A 554 -10.02 -3.03 2.47
N THR A 555 -9.43 -2.77 3.62
CA THR A 555 -8.34 -3.55 4.24
C THR A 555 -7.16 -3.93 3.31
N CYS A 556 -6.99 -3.23 2.20
CA CYS A 556 -6.01 -3.52 1.15
C CYS A 556 -4.53 -3.36 1.56
N GLY A 557 -4.22 -2.81 2.75
CA GLY A 557 -2.87 -2.67 3.29
C GLY A 557 -2.00 -1.55 2.71
N LYS A 558 -2.44 -0.81 1.69
CA LYS A 558 -1.64 0.28 1.07
C LYS A 558 -1.21 1.36 2.09
N CYS A 559 -2.01 1.61 3.12
CA CYS A 559 -1.67 2.56 4.18
C CYS A 559 -0.54 2.07 5.11
N ASN A 560 -0.34 0.77 5.26
CA ASN A 560 0.75 0.21 6.05
C ASN A 560 2.11 0.45 5.41
N THR A 561 2.22 0.38 4.07
CA THR A 561 3.50 0.52 3.36
C THR A 561 4.10 1.92 3.45
N VAL A 562 3.30 2.91 3.75
CA VAL A 562 3.73 4.31 3.99
C VAL A 562 3.71 4.70 5.46
N CYS A 563 3.32 3.78 6.35
CA CYS A 563 3.24 4.04 7.79
C CYS A 563 4.61 3.86 8.44
N PRO A 564 5.20 4.91 9.06
CA PRO A 564 6.52 4.81 9.66
C PRO A 564 6.61 3.76 10.78
N SER A 565 5.53 3.60 11.57
CA SER A 565 5.49 2.60 12.63
C SER A 565 5.49 1.17 12.08
N PHE A 566 4.69 0.92 11.04
CA PHE A 566 4.67 -0.39 10.39
C PHE A 566 5.99 -0.68 9.66
N ASP A 567 6.65 0.33 9.09
CA ASP A 567 7.91 0.15 8.37
C ASP A 567 9.02 -0.40 9.27
N VAL A 568 9.03 0.02 10.52
CA VAL A 568 9.98 -0.46 11.55
C VAL A 568 9.55 -1.81 12.14
N LEU A 569 8.34 -1.88 12.68
CA LEU A 569 7.89 -3.02 13.50
C LEU A 569 7.39 -4.21 12.68
N ARG A 570 6.92 -3.96 11.46
CA ARG A 570 6.28 -4.97 10.58
C ARG A 570 5.13 -5.73 11.28
N GLN A 571 4.53 -5.10 12.29
CA GLN A 571 3.42 -5.60 13.08
C GLN A 571 2.12 -4.92 12.68
N GLU A 572 1.09 -5.69 12.36
CA GLU A 572 -0.18 -5.18 11.84
C GLU A 572 -0.89 -4.26 12.83
N SER A 573 -0.93 -4.62 14.11
CA SER A 573 -1.55 -3.81 15.17
C SER A 573 -0.84 -2.48 15.44
N MET A 574 0.37 -2.30 14.89
CA MET A 574 1.17 -1.08 14.97
C MET A 574 1.26 -0.37 13.63
N GLY A 575 0.36 -0.67 12.70
CA GLY A 575 0.23 -0.07 11.38
C GLY A 575 -1.14 0.56 11.15
N ALA A 576 -1.23 1.44 10.16
CA ALA A 576 -2.44 2.22 9.89
C ALA A 576 -3.68 1.35 9.61
N ARG A 577 -3.54 0.22 8.88
CA ARG A 577 -4.65 -0.72 8.63
C ARG A 577 -5.16 -1.33 9.93
N GLY A 578 -4.26 -1.84 10.77
CA GLY A 578 -4.61 -2.45 12.05
C GLY A 578 -5.24 -1.43 13.01
N TRP A 579 -4.71 -0.20 13.08
CA TRP A 579 -5.30 0.86 13.90
C TRP A 579 -6.75 1.17 13.53
N TYR A 580 -7.05 1.23 12.23
CA TYR A 580 -8.42 1.44 11.78
C TYR A 580 -9.34 0.31 12.27
N GLN A 581 -8.91 -0.95 12.10
CA GLN A 581 -9.70 -2.12 12.53
C GLN A 581 -9.92 -2.15 14.06
N ILE A 582 -8.88 -1.83 14.85
CA ILE A 582 -8.97 -1.78 16.31
C ILE A 582 -9.89 -0.62 16.74
N LEU A 583 -9.64 0.60 16.30
CA LEU A 583 -10.32 1.80 16.81
C LEU A 583 -11.78 1.93 16.33
N THR A 584 -12.17 1.23 15.27
CA THR A 584 -13.56 1.21 14.80
C THR A 584 -14.34 -0.01 15.27
N ASP A 585 -13.70 -0.93 16.00
CA ASP A 585 -14.37 -2.08 16.60
C ASP A 585 -15.05 -1.69 17.91
N PRO A 586 -16.30 -2.14 18.16
CA PRO A 586 -17.01 -1.85 19.41
C PRO A 586 -16.25 -2.25 20.68
N GLU A 587 -15.47 -3.34 20.66
CA GLU A 587 -14.68 -3.82 21.80
C GLU A 587 -13.62 -2.79 22.26
N PHE A 588 -13.01 -2.05 21.33
CA PHE A 588 -11.90 -1.13 21.63
C PHE A 588 -12.26 0.34 21.54
N ARG A 589 -13.41 0.68 20.92
CA ARG A 589 -13.81 2.07 20.67
C ARG A 589 -13.91 2.91 21.95
N ASP A 590 -14.39 2.31 23.03
CA ASP A 590 -14.59 3.00 24.31
C ASP A 590 -13.43 2.81 25.30
N ASN A 591 -12.48 1.93 24.98
CA ASN A 591 -11.24 1.73 25.74
C ASN A 591 -10.07 1.33 24.80
N PRO A 592 -9.59 2.25 23.96
CA PRO A 592 -8.57 1.93 22.99
C PRO A 592 -7.21 1.66 23.64
N PRO A 593 -6.41 0.70 23.11
CA PRO A 593 -5.07 0.42 23.63
C PRO A 593 -4.17 1.63 23.56
N ALA A 594 -3.46 1.91 24.65
CA ALA A 594 -2.59 3.06 24.78
C ALA A 594 -1.49 3.12 23.71
N GLU A 595 -0.87 1.98 23.43
CA GLU A 595 0.20 1.84 22.45
C GLU A 595 -0.28 2.14 21.03
N VAL A 596 -1.51 1.81 20.67
CA VAL A 596 -2.11 2.15 19.38
C VAL A 596 -2.21 3.68 19.24
N LEU A 597 -2.71 4.35 20.29
CA LEU A 597 -2.85 5.79 20.29
C LEU A 597 -1.50 6.51 20.24
N ASP A 598 -0.47 6.00 20.92
CA ASP A 598 0.82 6.67 21.05
C ASP A 598 1.75 6.44 19.85
N SER A 599 1.48 5.43 18.98
CA SER A 599 2.37 5.07 17.87
C SER A 599 2.20 5.91 16.60
N CYS A 600 1.09 6.61 16.41
CA CYS A 600 0.84 7.40 15.21
C CYS A 600 1.60 8.75 15.25
N LEU A 601 2.36 9.03 14.18
CA LEU A 601 3.12 10.28 14.00
C LEU A 601 2.28 11.43 13.42
N ASN A 602 1.00 11.25 13.11
CA ASN A 602 0.16 12.22 12.41
C ASN A 602 0.74 12.71 11.07
N CYS A 603 1.43 11.83 10.35
CA CYS A 603 2.07 12.20 9.07
C CYS A 603 1.09 12.27 7.89
N LYS A 604 -0.16 11.81 8.04
CA LYS A 604 -1.22 11.78 7.01
C LYS A 604 -0.87 10.96 5.75
N SER A 605 0.27 10.26 5.70
CA SER A 605 0.66 9.45 4.53
C SER A 605 -0.37 8.35 4.22
N CYS A 606 -0.98 7.76 5.25
CA CYS A 606 -2.05 6.76 5.08
C CYS A 606 -3.28 7.33 4.36
N ARG A 607 -3.65 8.60 4.60
CA ARG A 607 -4.73 9.30 3.90
C ARG A 607 -4.37 9.51 2.42
N ALA A 608 -3.13 9.94 2.16
CA ALA A 608 -2.66 10.25 0.81
C ALA A 608 -2.70 9.04 -0.16
N VAL A 609 -2.47 7.82 0.36
CA VAL A 609 -2.45 6.60 -0.47
C VAL A 609 -3.75 5.79 -0.39
N CYS A 610 -4.72 6.19 0.42
CA CYS A 610 -5.94 5.41 0.62
C CYS A 610 -6.88 5.50 -0.58
N PRO A 611 -7.14 4.41 -1.31
CA PRO A 611 -8.04 4.43 -2.46
C PRO A 611 -9.49 4.74 -2.03
N ALA A 612 -9.92 4.24 -0.87
CA ALA A 612 -11.25 4.50 -0.32
C ALA A 612 -11.40 5.87 0.35
N GLY A 613 -10.33 6.68 0.42
CA GLY A 613 -10.36 8.01 1.03
C GLY A 613 -10.46 8.02 2.56
N VAL A 614 -10.18 6.90 3.22
CA VAL A 614 -10.22 6.80 4.68
C VAL A 614 -9.04 7.54 5.30
N ASP A 615 -9.31 8.50 6.16
CA ASP A 615 -8.28 9.17 6.96
C ASP A 615 -8.11 8.48 8.32
N VAL A 616 -7.27 7.43 8.34
CA VAL A 616 -6.96 6.67 9.56
C VAL A 616 -6.35 7.56 10.62
N SER A 617 -5.53 8.54 10.24
CA SER A 617 -4.92 9.46 11.18
C SER A 617 -5.96 10.29 11.93
N SER A 618 -7.02 10.72 11.28
CA SER A 618 -8.12 11.43 11.92
C SER A 618 -8.89 10.57 12.92
N VAL A 619 -9.06 9.28 12.64
CA VAL A 619 -9.65 8.31 13.59
C VAL A 619 -8.80 8.21 14.87
N ILE A 620 -7.47 8.10 14.73
CA ILE A 620 -6.56 8.05 15.86
C ILE A 620 -6.56 9.36 16.66
N LEU A 621 -6.54 10.50 15.97
CA LEU A 621 -6.54 11.82 16.64
C LEU A 621 -7.85 12.08 17.36
N GLU A 622 -8.96 11.56 16.87
CA GLU A 622 -10.23 11.61 17.59
C GLU A 622 -10.18 10.76 18.87
N ALA A 623 -9.67 9.55 18.78
CA ALA A 623 -9.50 8.70 19.95
C ALA A 623 -8.51 9.35 20.96
N ARG A 624 -7.39 9.93 20.50
CA ARG A 624 -6.48 10.70 21.37
C ARG A 624 -7.19 11.83 22.10
N SER A 625 -8.08 12.57 21.44
CA SER A 625 -8.78 13.70 22.05
C SER A 625 -9.69 13.27 23.20
N ARG A 626 -10.20 12.04 23.17
CA ARG A 626 -11.06 11.46 24.22
C ARG A 626 -10.25 10.82 25.35
N PHE A 627 -9.16 10.13 25.03
CA PHE A 627 -8.49 9.22 25.97
C PHE A 627 -7.06 9.62 26.34
N ARG A 628 -6.44 10.59 25.62
CA ARG A 628 -5.02 10.96 25.81
C ARG A 628 -4.74 12.45 25.95
N ALA A 629 -5.76 13.29 26.03
CA ALA A 629 -5.55 14.72 26.26
C ALA A 629 -5.05 14.98 27.69
N ASP A 630 -3.81 15.49 27.82
CA ASP A 630 -3.19 15.77 29.10
C ASP A 630 -3.06 17.29 29.36
N PRO A 631 -3.01 17.72 30.66
CA PRO A 631 -2.97 19.13 31.00
C PRO A 631 -1.71 19.87 30.50
N VAL A 632 -0.57 19.18 30.42
CA VAL A 632 0.70 19.82 30.03
C VAL A 632 0.73 20.13 28.54
N THR A 633 0.38 19.14 27.69
CA THR A 633 0.28 19.38 26.25
C THR A 633 -0.83 20.39 25.95
N ARG A 634 -1.88 20.47 26.79
CA ARG A 634 -2.91 21.50 26.69
C ARG A 634 -2.37 22.89 27.00
N ALA A 635 -1.53 23.03 28.04
CA ALA A 635 -0.88 24.30 28.37
C ALA A 635 0.06 24.77 27.25
N ILE A 636 0.89 23.86 26.71
CA ILE A 636 1.75 24.12 25.54
C ILE A 636 0.90 24.57 24.34
N SER A 637 -0.20 23.87 24.06
CA SER A 637 -1.10 24.20 22.96
C SER A 637 -1.73 25.59 23.11
N ARG A 638 -2.09 25.98 24.33
CA ARG A 638 -2.59 27.34 24.61
C ARG A 638 -1.53 28.42 24.35
N ILE A 639 -0.25 28.13 24.60
CA ILE A 639 0.84 29.05 24.25
C ILE A 639 0.94 29.20 22.73
N LEU A 640 0.83 28.08 21.98
CA LEU A 640 0.95 28.06 20.51
C LEU A 640 -0.16 28.83 19.79
N ILE A 641 -1.38 28.87 20.35
CA ILE A 641 -2.50 29.61 19.74
C ILE A 641 -2.47 31.13 20.08
N HIS A 642 -1.67 31.57 21.05
CA HIS A 642 -1.53 32.97 21.41
C HIS A 642 -0.18 33.50 20.90
N PRO A 643 -0.10 34.17 19.75
CA PRO A 643 1.15 34.55 19.10
C PRO A 643 1.99 35.48 19.98
N GLU A 644 1.36 36.38 20.74
CA GLU A 644 2.06 37.32 21.62
C GLU A 644 2.76 36.61 22.80
N ARG A 645 2.09 35.61 23.39
CA ARG A 645 2.70 34.78 24.47
C ARG A 645 3.83 33.92 23.92
N LEU A 646 3.64 33.32 22.76
CA LEU A 646 4.65 32.52 22.08
C LEU A 646 5.89 33.38 21.79
N GLU A 647 5.72 34.58 21.23
CA GLU A 647 6.80 35.50 20.93
C GLU A 647 7.53 36.01 22.19
N GLN A 648 6.81 36.27 23.29
CA GLN A 648 7.42 36.68 24.57
C GLN A 648 8.27 35.55 25.15
N ILE A 649 7.74 34.33 25.21
CA ILE A 649 8.44 33.15 25.73
C ILE A 649 9.64 32.84 24.85
N ALA A 650 9.47 32.78 23.52
CA ALA A 650 10.55 32.52 22.59
C ALA A 650 11.64 33.59 22.66
N GLY A 651 11.27 34.86 22.75
CA GLY A 651 12.23 35.96 22.90
C GLY A 651 13.05 35.90 24.22
N LEU A 652 12.43 35.48 25.32
CA LEU A 652 13.13 35.24 26.58
C LEU A 652 14.10 34.05 26.45
N LEU A 653 13.63 32.93 25.88
CA LEU A 653 14.48 31.77 25.65
C LEU A 653 15.64 32.08 24.68
N GLY A 654 15.38 32.81 23.60
CA GLY A 654 16.43 33.22 22.65
C GLY A 654 17.52 34.10 23.26
N ARG A 655 17.14 35.02 24.17
CA ARG A 655 18.14 35.85 24.89
C ARG A 655 18.97 35.05 25.90
N SER A 656 18.41 33.96 26.44
CA SER A 656 19.11 33.10 27.41
C SER A 656 19.77 31.88 26.75
N GLN A 657 19.77 31.78 25.45
CA GLN A 657 20.25 30.59 24.72
C GLN A 657 21.71 30.26 25.00
N PHE A 658 22.56 31.25 25.20
CA PHE A 658 23.99 31.08 25.58
C PHE A 658 24.19 30.24 26.85
N LEU A 659 23.17 30.18 27.73
CA LEU A 659 23.17 29.33 28.93
C LEU A 659 22.84 27.89 28.58
N TRP A 660 21.83 27.69 27.67
CA TRP A 660 21.31 26.37 27.27
C TRP A 660 22.28 25.60 26.36
N ASP A 661 23.19 26.30 25.67
CA ASP A 661 24.17 25.69 24.80
C ASP A 661 25.38 25.10 25.57
N ARG A 662 25.50 25.42 26.89
CA ARG A 662 26.56 24.84 27.72
C ARG A 662 26.26 23.39 28.11
N PRO A 663 27.18 22.43 27.85
CA PRO A 663 26.96 21.00 28.15
C PRO A 663 26.62 20.71 29.61
N ALA A 664 27.24 21.45 30.55
CA ALA A 664 26.99 21.33 31.99
C ALA A 664 25.55 21.72 32.36
N PHE A 665 25.02 22.80 31.75
CA PHE A 665 23.68 23.27 31.99
C PHE A 665 22.65 22.31 31.36
N ARG A 666 22.92 21.73 30.17
CA ARG A 666 22.09 20.71 29.58
C ARG A 666 21.95 19.46 30.47
N LYS A 667 23.05 18.97 31.04
CA LYS A 667 23.03 17.86 32.02
C LYS A 667 22.25 18.20 33.29
N LEU A 668 22.33 19.45 33.77
CA LEU A 668 21.52 19.91 34.91
C LEU A 668 20.02 19.92 34.57
N LEU A 669 19.67 20.47 33.42
CA LEU A 669 18.27 20.46 32.92
C LEU A 669 17.73 19.06 32.73
N GLU A 670 18.54 18.16 32.21
CA GLU A 670 18.18 16.74 32.06
C GLU A 670 17.82 16.16 33.44
N ARG A 671 18.63 16.39 34.46
CA ARG A 671 18.35 15.90 35.83
C ARG A 671 17.09 16.52 36.44
N ILE A 672 16.87 17.82 36.24
CA ILE A 672 15.70 18.53 36.80
C ILE A 672 14.42 18.19 36.03
N SER A 673 14.50 18.04 34.69
CA SER A 673 13.34 17.76 33.86
C SER A 673 12.97 16.27 33.78
N ALA A 674 13.89 15.36 34.10
CA ALA A 674 13.67 13.93 34.03
C ALA A 674 12.42 13.43 34.81
N PRO A 675 12.16 13.85 36.07
CA PRO A 675 10.96 13.43 36.79
C PRO A 675 9.68 13.96 36.14
N PHE A 676 9.73 15.17 35.61
CA PHE A 676 8.61 15.82 34.91
C PHE A 676 8.35 15.14 33.54
N LEU A 677 9.41 14.87 32.78
CA LEU A 677 9.33 14.19 31.49
C LEU A 677 8.86 12.74 31.63
N ARG A 678 9.28 12.01 32.66
CA ARG A 678 8.74 10.68 33.00
C ARG A 678 7.24 10.73 33.21
N ARG A 679 6.73 11.75 33.87
CA ARG A 679 5.30 11.91 34.17
C ARG A 679 4.48 12.33 32.95
N VAL A 680 5.08 13.08 32.01
CA VAL A 680 4.42 13.69 30.85
C VAL A 680 4.56 12.85 29.59
N SER A 681 5.70 12.17 29.40
CA SER A 681 6.02 11.47 28.15
C SER A 681 6.30 9.97 28.32
N GLY A 682 6.36 9.46 29.55
CA GLY A 682 6.84 8.10 29.83
C GLY A 682 8.35 7.89 29.53
N SER A 683 9.02 8.90 28.98
CA SER A 683 10.45 8.84 28.66
C SER A 683 11.32 9.04 29.89
N THR A 684 12.40 8.27 29.99
CA THR A 684 13.30 8.28 31.14
C THR A 684 14.34 9.38 31.10
N SER A 685 14.55 10.06 29.95
CA SER A 685 15.53 11.12 29.79
C SER A 685 15.21 12.05 28.63
N PHE A 686 15.54 13.33 28.76
CA PHE A 686 15.64 14.25 27.63
C PHE A 686 16.90 13.85 26.83
N PRO A 687 16.85 13.67 25.49
CA PRO A 687 18.07 13.37 24.75
C PRO A 687 19.07 14.54 24.87
N SER A 688 20.11 14.35 25.64
CA SER A 688 21.13 15.41 25.88
C SER A 688 21.97 15.72 24.62
N ASP A 689 21.94 14.80 23.67
CA ASP A 689 22.59 14.86 22.37
C ASP A 689 21.74 15.52 21.26
N LEU A 690 20.47 15.86 21.54
CA LEU A 690 19.59 16.49 20.57
C LEU A 690 20.08 17.90 20.19
N LEU A 691 20.15 18.18 18.88
CA LEU A 691 20.44 19.53 18.39
C LEU A 691 19.24 20.44 18.67
N LEU A 692 19.41 21.40 19.57
CA LEU A 692 18.37 22.39 19.84
C LEU A 692 18.38 23.48 18.75
N PRO A 693 17.19 23.89 18.26
CA PRO A 693 17.10 24.96 17.27
C PRO A 693 17.54 26.28 17.90
N VAL A 694 18.15 27.14 17.10
CA VAL A 694 18.48 28.52 17.51
C VAL A 694 17.17 29.31 17.55
N ILE A 695 16.87 29.90 18.70
CA ILE A 695 15.64 30.67 18.94
C ILE A 695 15.94 32.16 18.73
N ARG A 696 15.05 32.88 18.05
CA ARG A 696 15.16 34.31 17.81
C ARG A 696 14.94 35.10 19.10
N PRO A 697 15.84 36.04 19.46
CA PRO A 697 15.59 36.99 20.55
C PRO A 697 14.43 37.95 20.24
N ARG A 698 14.13 38.15 18.96
CA ARG A 698 13.04 38.98 18.45
C ARG A 698 12.36 38.23 17.28
N SER A 699 11.04 38.09 17.33
CA SER A 699 10.30 37.35 16.31
C SER A 699 10.46 37.98 14.93
N LEU A 700 10.32 37.17 13.88
CA LEU A 700 10.38 37.60 12.48
C LEU A 700 9.43 38.79 12.22
N ARG A 701 8.18 38.66 12.67
CA ARG A 701 7.14 39.68 12.50
C ARG A 701 7.52 41.01 13.19
N LYS A 702 8.14 40.96 14.37
CA LYS A 702 8.66 42.17 15.06
C LYS A 702 9.89 42.74 14.36
N SER A 703 10.71 41.93 13.75
CA SER A 703 11.90 42.35 13.02
C SER A 703 11.55 43.05 11.70
N HIS A 704 10.46 42.61 11.05
CA HIS A 704 9.93 43.16 9.78
C HIS A 704 8.57 43.83 10.00
N ARG A 705 8.50 44.75 10.98
CA ARG A 705 7.25 45.45 11.28
C ARG A 705 6.72 46.28 10.12
N ASP A 706 7.60 46.79 9.26
CA ASP A 706 7.30 47.48 8.01
C ASP A 706 6.49 46.66 7.01
N LEU A 707 6.53 45.33 7.12
CA LEU A 707 5.73 44.39 6.31
C LEU A 707 4.43 43.97 7.00
N THR A 708 4.03 44.56 8.12
CA THR A 708 2.80 44.25 8.87
C THR A 708 1.74 45.33 8.70
N GLU A 709 0.46 45.00 8.96
CA GLU A 709 -0.64 45.96 9.01
C GLU A 709 -0.39 47.01 10.10
N GLU A 710 0.10 46.57 11.24
CA GLU A 710 0.43 47.50 12.36
C GLU A 710 1.59 48.46 12.02
N GLY A 711 2.42 48.10 11.01
CA GLY A 711 3.42 49.01 10.41
C GLY A 711 2.91 49.86 9.26
N GLY A 712 1.60 49.87 9.00
CA GLY A 712 0.97 50.62 7.92
C GLY A 712 1.05 50.00 6.55
N ARG A 713 1.45 48.68 6.42
CA ARG A 713 1.54 48.00 5.14
C ARG A 713 0.18 47.49 4.68
N SER A 714 -0.13 47.70 3.42
CA SER A 714 -1.18 47.01 2.70
C SER A 714 -0.58 46.12 1.63
N GLY A 715 -1.12 44.92 1.45
CA GLY A 715 -0.62 43.97 0.46
C GLY A 715 -1.69 43.00 0.01
N ASN A 716 -1.39 42.27 -1.09
CA ASN A 716 -2.26 41.26 -1.69
C ASN A 716 -1.68 39.85 -1.63
N LEU A 717 -0.41 39.71 -1.22
CA LEU A 717 0.28 38.42 -1.01
C LEU A 717 0.56 38.22 0.48
N ALA A 718 -0.19 37.35 1.14
CA ALA A 718 0.03 37.02 2.56
C ALA A 718 1.07 35.93 2.72
N TYR A 719 2.11 36.19 3.49
CA TYR A 719 3.04 35.14 3.93
C TYR A 719 2.56 34.55 5.26
N PHE A 720 2.09 33.31 5.20
CA PHE A 720 1.83 32.52 6.39
C PHE A 720 3.15 31.90 6.90
N HIS A 721 3.82 32.57 7.80
CA HIS A 721 5.13 32.17 8.33
C HIS A 721 5.04 31.02 9.37
N GLY A 722 3.89 30.85 10.01
CA GLY A 722 3.68 29.86 11.07
C GLY A 722 4.50 30.15 12.33
N CYS A 723 4.51 29.19 13.28
CA CYS A 723 5.26 29.37 14.54
C CYS A 723 6.78 29.21 14.34
N ALA A 724 7.25 28.25 13.55
CA ALA A 724 8.67 27.97 13.39
C ALA A 724 9.42 29.14 12.75
N ALA A 725 9.09 29.58 11.56
CA ALA A 725 9.78 30.69 10.90
C ALA A 725 9.68 32.02 11.66
N ASN A 726 8.62 32.19 12.51
CA ASN A 726 8.49 33.38 13.37
C ASN A 726 9.45 33.38 14.56
N THR A 727 9.73 32.21 15.13
CA THR A 727 10.47 32.13 16.42
C THR A 727 11.85 31.48 16.31
N LEU A 728 12.17 30.76 15.25
CA LEU A 728 13.47 30.12 15.03
C LEU A 728 14.38 30.98 14.16
N ASN A 729 15.66 30.96 14.44
CA ASN A 729 16.68 31.66 13.69
C ASN A 729 17.44 30.71 12.74
N ASP A 730 16.70 30.09 11.84
CA ASP A 730 17.16 29.13 10.84
C ASP A 730 17.30 29.72 9.42
N GLY A 731 17.09 31.01 9.28
CA GLY A 731 17.12 31.73 8.00
C GLY A 731 15.89 31.54 7.11
N VAL A 732 14.95 30.64 7.48
CA VAL A 732 13.79 30.34 6.64
C VAL A 732 12.88 31.56 6.48
N GLY A 733 12.63 32.30 7.55
CA GLY A 733 11.75 33.47 7.51
C GLY A 733 12.26 34.55 6.58
N GLU A 734 13.53 34.91 6.67
CA GLU A 734 14.19 35.91 5.81
C GLU A 734 14.28 35.47 4.36
N ALA A 735 14.64 34.20 4.13
CA ALA A 735 14.69 33.64 2.78
C ALA A 735 13.31 33.69 2.11
N MET A 736 12.26 33.35 2.84
CA MET A 736 10.87 33.47 2.35
C MET A 736 10.51 34.92 2.02
N ILE A 737 10.79 35.87 2.90
CA ILE A 737 10.53 37.29 2.64
C ILE A 737 11.28 37.74 1.37
N ARG A 738 12.57 37.38 1.24
CA ARG A 738 13.37 37.72 0.05
C ARG A 738 12.76 37.15 -1.23
N LEU A 739 12.39 35.86 -1.25
CA LEU A 739 11.83 35.19 -2.42
C LEU A 739 10.46 35.75 -2.82
N LEU A 740 9.57 35.94 -1.83
CA LEU A 740 8.23 36.46 -2.09
C LEU A 740 8.22 37.94 -2.52
N SER A 741 9.24 38.71 -2.15
CA SER A 741 9.38 40.11 -2.56
C SER A 741 9.88 40.28 -4.00
N LEU A 742 10.27 39.20 -4.68
CA LEU A 742 10.71 39.23 -6.10
C LEU A 742 9.53 39.15 -7.08
N GLY A 743 8.37 38.69 -6.58
CA GLY A 743 7.15 38.64 -7.40
C GLY A 743 6.50 40.02 -7.55
N PRO A 744 5.47 40.12 -8.41
CA PRO A 744 4.78 41.38 -8.68
C PRO A 744 3.87 41.84 -7.53
N ASP A 745 3.57 40.96 -6.60
CA ASP A 745 2.60 41.19 -5.53
C ASP A 745 3.24 41.93 -4.33
N ARG A 746 2.41 42.69 -3.65
CA ARG A 746 2.83 43.37 -2.41
C ARG A 746 2.74 42.41 -1.23
N LEU A 747 3.91 42.02 -0.73
CA LEU A 747 4.06 41.12 0.43
C LEU A 747 3.56 41.77 1.71
N ILE A 748 2.85 40.96 2.52
CA ILE A 748 2.41 41.31 3.87
C ILE A 748 2.58 40.12 4.83
N LEU A 749 2.93 40.43 6.09
CA LEU A 749 2.98 39.51 7.23
C LEU A 749 1.70 39.71 8.09
N PRO A 750 0.62 38.97 7.82
CA PRO A 750 -0.63 39.12 8.56
C PRO A 750 -0.48 38.66 10.01
N ARG A 751 -1.38 39.11 10.88
CA ARG A 751 -1.51 38.56 12.22
C ARG A 751 -2.02 37.13 12.11
N GLN A 752 -1.31 36.18 12.68
CA GLN A 752 -1.58 34.76 12.55
C GLN A 752 -1.16 33.99 13.80
N THR A 753 -1.70 32.79 13.99
CA THR A 753 -1.30 31.89 15.07
C THR A 753 -0.76 30.58 14.51
N CYS A 754 -0.41 29.63 15.36
CA CYS A 754 -0.02 28.29 14.93
C CYS A 754 -1.10 27.70 13.98
N SER A 755 -0.67 27.00 12.94
CA SER A 755 -1.60 26.34 12.00
C SER A 755 -2.46 25.22 12.64
N GLY A 756 -2.09 24.75 13.82
CA GLY A 756 -2.81 23.73 14.58
C GLY A 756 -2.21 22.33 14.52
N THR A 757 -1.34 22.01 13.57
CA THR A 757 -0.81 20.64 13.39
C THR A 757 -0.17 20.04 14.65
N PRO A 758 0.71 20.72 15.42
CA PRO A 758 1.23 20.18 16.68
C PRO A 758 0.12 19.95 17.72
N ILE A 759 -0.85 20.86 17.78
CA ILE A 759 -1.97 20.84 18.71
C ILE A 759 -2.90 19.65 18.42
N GLU A 760 -3.16 19.41 17.13
CA GLU A 760 -3.93 18.26 16.64
C GLU A 760 -3.26 16.94 17.03
N THR A 761 -1.92 16.87 16.89
CA THR A 761 -1.15 15.68 17.27
C THR A 761 -1.29 15.33 18.75
N TYR A 762 -1.49 16.33 19.62
CA TYR A 762 -1.78 16.10 21.04
C TYR A 762 -3.24 15.76 21.35
N GLY A 763 -4.15 15.85 20.38
CA GLY A 763 -5.57 15.56 20.56
C GLY A 763 -6.42 16.75 21.06
N HIS A 764 -5.92 18.00 21.08
CA HIS A 764 -6.67 19.17 21.56
C HIS A 764 -7.49 19.82 20.44
N ARG A 765 -8.52 19.12 19.96
CA ARG A 765 -9.34 19.56 18.81
C ARG A 765 -10.06 20.89 18.99
N ASP A 766 -10.45 21.21 20.23
CA ASP A 766 -11.05 22.50 20.59
C ASP A 766 -10.09 23.67 20.30
N LEU A 767 -8.83 23.52 20.71
CA LEU A 767 -7.79 24.54 20.47
C LEU A 767 -7.37 24.60 18.98
N VAL A 768 -7.41 23.49 18.26
CA VAL A 768 -7.20 23.50 16.80
C VAL A 768 -8.29 24.33 16.11
N ARG A 769 -9.56 24.16 16.53
CA ARG A 769 -10.68 24.91 15.96
C ARG A 769 -10.57 26.42 16.29
N GLU A 770 -10.11 26.77 17.49
CA GLU A 770 -9.83 28.15 17.88
C GLU A 770 -8.74 28.78 16.99
N ALA A 771 -7.62 28.06 16.78
CA ALA A 771 -6.55 28.46 15.88
C ALA A 771 -7.03 28.62 14.44
N ALA A 772 -7.86 27.69 13.95
CA ALA A 772 -8.46 27.71 12.62
C ALA A 772 -9.33 28.96 12.41
N ARG A 773 -10.18 29.32 13.39
CA ARG A 773 -11.00 30.55 13.33
C ARG A 773 -10.15 31.80 13.27
N THR A 774 -9.14 31.89 14.12
CA THR A 774 -8.23 33.04 14.15
C THR A 774 -7.51 33.22 12.82
N ASN A 775 -6.96 32.15 12.27
CA ASN A 775 -6.28 32.17 10.98
C ASN A 775 -7.24 32.45 9.82
N LEU A 776 -8.45 31.86 9.83
CA LEU A 776 -9.47 32.09 8.83
C LEU A 776 -9.88 33.57 8.75
N ALA A 777 -10.16 34.18 9.91
CA ALA A 777 -10.53 35.60 10.00
C ALA A 777 -9.42 36.53 9.47
N SER A 778 -8.16 36.20 9.75
CA SER A 778 -7.01 36.98 9.27
C SER A 778 -6.77 36.81 7.78
N LEU A 779 -6.82 35.56 7.27
CA LEU A 779 -6.42 35.22 5.90
C LEU A 779 -7.51 35.45 4.87
N SER A 780 -8.79 35.55 5.25
CA SER A 780 -9.92 35.68 4.35
C SER A 780 -9.85 36.89 3.41
N ARG A 781 -9.19 37.95 3.85
CA ARG A 781 -9.03 39.24 3.11
C ARG A 781 -7.94 39.19 2.02
N TYR A 782 -7.11 38.15 1.95
CA TYR A 782 -5.99 38.12 1.02
C TYR A 782 -6.26 37.17 -0.15
N PRO A 783 -6.08 37.64 -1.40
CA PRO A 783 -6.31 36.81 -2.58
C PRO A 783 -5.27 35.72 -2.81
N ARG A 784 -4.03 35.91 -2.28
CA ARG A 784 -2.93 34.95 -2.41
C ARG A 784 -2.29 34.71 -1.03
N ILE A 785 -2.09 33.43 -0.70
CA ILE A 785 -1.52 33.01 0.57
C ILE A 785 -0.40 32.02 0.28
N VAL A 786 0.81 32.34 0.72
CA VAL A 786 1.98 31.48 0.51
C VAL A 786 2.60 31.08 1.84
N THR A 787 3.06 29.84 1.93
CA THR A 787 3.80 29.34 3.09
C THR A 787 4.99 28.49 2.65
N GLY A 788 6.09 28.53 3.43
CA GLY A 788 7.27 27.69 3.26
C GLY A 788 7.25 26.42 4.13
N CYS A 789 6.12 26.09 4.75
CA CYS A 789 6.04 24.98 5.72
C CYS A 789 5.02 23.96 5.27
N ALA A 790 5.44 22.71 5.04
CA ALA A 790 4.57 21.61 4.64
C ALA A 790 3.41 21.38 5.61
N SER A 791 3.67 21.43 6.93
CA SER A 791 2.63 21.24 7.96
C SER A 791 1.62 22.39 7.95
N CYS A 792 2.07 23.62 7.72
CA CYS A 792 1.18 24.76 7.59
C CYS A 792 0.37 24.70 6.28
N THR A 793 0.97 24.28 5.17
CA THR A 793 0.28 24.09 3.89
C THR A 793 -0.89 23.11 4.06
N LEU A 794 -0.65 21.95 4.66
CA LEU A 794 -1.70 20.95 4.90
C LEU A 794 -2.78 21.49 5.83
N ALA A 795 -2.42 22.07 6.99
CA ALA A 795 -3.39 22.58 7.94
C ALA A 795 -4.29 23.69 7.35
N LEU A 796 -3.72 24.58 6.52
CA LEU A 796 -4.50 25.63 5.84
C LEU A 796 -5.38 25.07 4.71
N LYS A 797 -4.94 24.01 4.03
CA LYS A 797 -5.79 23.32 3.04
C LYS A 797 -6.89 22.51 3.70
N ASP A 798 -6.66 21.98 4.90
CA ASP A 798 -7.63 21.21 5.68
C ASP A 798 -8.56 22.10 6.56
N LEU A 799 -8.44 23.44 6.50
CA LEU A 799 -9.28 24.38 7.26
C LEU A 799 -10.79 24.03 7.22
N PRO A 800 -11.40 23.69 6.06
CA PRO A 800 -12.83 23.37 6.00
C PRO A 800 -13.24 22.19 6.91
N ALA A 801 -12.34 21.26 7.21
CA ALA A 801 -12.64 20.10 8.05
C ALA A 801 -12.89 20.44 9.54
N HIS A 802 -12.52 21.65 9.97
CA HIS A 802 -12.70 22.10 11.35
C HIS A 802 -14.05 22.80 11.61
N PHE A 803 -14.88 23.02 10.57
CA PHE A 803 -16.16 23.71 10.64
C PHE A 803 -17.31 22.76 10.24
N SER A 804 -18.50 23.05 10.77
CA SER A 804 -19.68 22.23 10.52
C SER A 804 -20.11 22.30 9.06
N GLU A 805 -20.64 21.20 8.54
CA GLU A 805 -21.18 21.12 7.18
C GLU A 805 -22.32 22.13 6.99
N GLY A 806 -22.36 22.84 5.86
CA GLY A 806 -23.37 23.87 5.58
C GLY A 806 -23.16 25.20 6.34
N SER A 807 -22.10 25.37 7.13
CA SER A 807 -21.83 26.65 7.80
C SER A 807 -21.10 27.64 6.88
N SER A 808 -21.38 28.94 7.03
CA SER A 808 -20.67 30.02 6.33
C SER A 808 -19.16 30.03 6.64
N GLU A 809 -18.77 29.65 7.84
CA GLU A 809 -17.36 29.45 8.20
C GLU A 809 -16.67 28.39 7.32
N ARG A 810 -17.37 27.27 7.04
CA ARG A 810 -16.82 26.21 6.17
C ARG A 810 -16.69 26.66 4.72
N ASP A 811 -17.65 27.42 4.21
CA ASP A 811 -17.59 27.91 2.84
C ASP A 811 -16.46 28.94 2.67
N LEU A 812 -16.31 29.86 3.62
CA LEU A 812 -15.18 30.78 3.66
C LEU A 812 -13.83 30.03 3.81
N ALA A 813 -13.80 28.96 4.61
CA ALA A 813 -12.60 28.13 4.76
C ALA A 813 -12.24 27.40 3.46
N ARG A 814 -13.23 26.95 2.66
CA ARG A 814 -13.00 26.37 1.31
C ARG A 814 -12.38 27.40 0.37
N GLU A 815 -12.90 28.62 0.38
CA GLU A 815 -12.36 29.71 -0.42
C GLU A 815 -10.91 30.03 -0.04
N VAL A 816 -10.63 30.23 1.24
CA VAL A 816 -9.28 30.48 1.74
C VAL A 816 -8.33 29.33 1.42
N SER A 817 -8.74 28.08 1.65
CA SER A 817 -7.91 26.89 1.38
C SER A 817 -7.52 26.76 -0.10
N GLY A 818 -8.41 27.18 -1.02
CA GLY A 818 -8.14 27.21 -2.47
C GLY A 818 -7.05 28.19 -2.88
N ARG A 819 -6.84 29.25 -2.08
CA ARG A 819 -5.82 30.30 -2.33
C ARG A 819 -4.44 29.97 -1.76
N VAL A 820 -4.31 28.89 -0.98
CA VAL A 820 -3.05 28.52 -0.33
C VAL A 820 -2.10 27.84 -1.31
N ARG A 821 -0.87 28.34 -1.36
CA ARG A 821 0.24 27.78 -2.14
C ARG A 821 1.44 27.50 -1.26
N HIS A 822 2.11 26.39 -1.51
CA HIS A 822 3.46 26.16 -0.97
C HIS A 822 4.48 26.96 -1.81
N LEU A 823 5.64 27.28 -1.23
CA LEU A 823 6.72 27.97 -1.93
C LEU A 823 7.06 27.33 -3.29
N SER A 824 7.13 26.00 -3.36
CA SER A 824 7.44 25.30 -4.63
C SER A 824 6.41 25.55 -5.74
N GLN A 825 5.14 25.73 -5.39
CA GLN A 825 4.08 26.08 -6.32
C GLN A 825 4.20 27.55 -6.77
N PHE A 826 4.42 28.45 -5.82
CA PHE A 826 4.59 29.87 -6.09
C PHE A 826 5.79 30.15 -7.00
N MET A 827 6.93 29.51 -6.75
CA MET A 827 8.14 29.68 -7.58
C MET A 827 7.97 29.21 -9.04
N LEU A 828 7.06 28.26 -9.29
CA LEU A 828 6.77 27.76 -10.64
C LEU A 828 5.70 28.56 -11.38
N GLU A 829 5.16 29.64 -10.80
CA GLU A 829 4.23 30.52 -11.48
C GLU A 829 4.95 31.32 -12.59
N PRO A 830 4.26 31.67 -13.69
CA PRO A 830 4.87 32.34 -14.84
C PRO A 830 5.64 33.62 -14.49
N GLU A 831 5.14 34.37 -13.50
CA GLU A 831 5.74 35.63 -13.06
C GLU A 831 7.12 35.45 -12.40
N MET A 832 7.44 34.23 -11.95
CA MET A 832 8.71 33.90 -11.33
C MET A 832 9.75 33.33 -12.30
N ALA A 833 9.42 33.14 -13.59
CA ALA A 833 10.29 32.50 -14.57
C ALA A 833 11.66 33.20 -14.67
N GLY A 834 11.72 34.54 -14.75
CA GLY A 834 12.99 35.28 -14.80
C GLY A 834 13.83 35.15 -13.53
N THR A 835 13.17 34.96 -12.39
CA THR A 835 13.87 34.69 -11.12
C THR A 835 14.46 33.29 -11.08
N LEU A 836 13.73 32.31 -11.60
CA LEU A 836 14.20 30.94 -11.69
C LEU A 836 15.42 30.80 -12.60
N GLU A 837 15.46 31.50 -13.74
CA GLU A 837 16.63 31.50 -14.63
C GLU A 837 17.89 32.08 -13.94
N LYS A 838 17.75 33.19 -13.17
CA LYS A 838 18.85 33.74 -12.40
C LYS A 838 19.36 32.75 -11.34
N MET A 839 18.46 32.04 -10.66
CA MET A 839 18.84 31.00 -9.69
C MET A 839 19.59 29.85 -10.38
N ARG A 840 19.13 29.41 -11.55
CA ARG A 840 19.80 28.40 -12.36
C ARG A 840 21.21 28.82 -12.76
N GLU A 841 21.39 30.04 -13.25
CA GLU A 841 22.71 30.59 -13.56
C GLU A 841 23.62 30.63 -12.34
N GLY A 842 23.09 31.01 -11.17
CA GLY A 842 23.80 31.00 -9.90
C GLY A 842 24.22 29.60 -9.46
N ALA A 843 23.31 28.63 -9.57
CA ALA A 843 23.55 27.22 -9.22
C ALA A 843 24.61 26.56 -10.12
N LEU A 844 24.67 26.91 -11.40
CA LEU A 844 25.69 26.41 -12.34
C LEU A 844 27.11 26.90 -12.00
N ARG A 845 27.28 27.96 -11.23
CA ARG A 845 28.57 28.51 -10.79
C ARG A 845 29.04 27.99 -9.44
N ASP A 846 28.14 27.36 -8.66
CA ASP A 846 28.41 26.89 -7.30
C ASP A 846 28.49 25.35 -7.24
N GLU A 847 29.72 24.83 -7.16
CA GLU A 847 29.97 23.39 -6.97
C GLU A 847 29.96 22.98 -5.47
N GLY A 848 29.91 23.91 -4.54
CA GLY A 848 30.09 23.64 -3.10
C GLY A 848 28.96 22.85 -2.48
N LEU A 849 27.71 23.15 -2.85
CA LEU A 849 26.48 22.55 -2.33
C LEU A 849 25.97 21.37 -3.14
N LEU A 850 26.49 21.15 -4.33
CA LEU A 850 26.07 20.07 -5.24
C LEU A 850 26.81 18.75 -4.94
N PRO A 851 26.20 17.59 -5.15
CA PRO A 851 24.81 17.37 -5.56
C PRO A 851 23.80 17.59 -4.42
N VAL A 852 22.55 17.97 -4.81
CA VAL A 852 21.42 18.20 -3.90
C VAL A 852 20.43 17.02 -4.02
N THR A 853 19.87 16.56 -2.88
CA THR A 853 18.73 15.64 -2.88
C THR A 853 17.55 16.23 -2.08
N TYR A 854 16.35 15.66 -2.29
CA TYR A 854 15.13 16.18 -1.69
C TYR A 854 14.49 15.17 -0.73
N HIS A 855 14.12 15.63 0.47
CA HIS A 855 13.21 14.90 1.37
C HIS A 855 11.78 15.39 1.18
N ALA A 856 10.94 14.53 0.60
CA ALA A 856 9.53 14.83 0.37
C ALA A 856 8.74 14.78 1.68
N SER A 857 8.43 15.95 2.22
CA SER A 857 7.68 16.08 3.49
C SER A 857 6.29 15.43 3.38
N CYS A 858 5.96 14.57 4.34
CA CYS A 858 4.71 13.82 4.37
C CYS A 858 3.45 14.72 4.32
N HIS A 859 3.45 15.83 5.05
CA HIS A 859 2.34 16.80 5.03
C HIS A 859 2.21 17.52 3.69
N LEU A 860 3.29 17.76 2.97
CA LEU A 860 3.23 18.40 1.66
C LEU A 860 2.56 17.47 0.63
N ARG A 861 2.94 16.18 0.65
CA ARG A 861 2.29 15.15 -0.18
C ARG A 861 0.79 14.99 0.17
N ALA A 862 0.46 14.97 1.47
CA ALA A 862 -0.93 14.91 1.91
C ALA A 862 -1.74 16.15 1.51
N ALA A 863 -1.08 17.29 1.30
CA ALA A 863 -1.66 18.52 0.77
C ALA A 863 -1.78 18.54 -0.76
N GLY A 864 -1.38 17.46 -1.45
CA GLY A 864 -1.43 17.33 -2.91
C GLY A 864 -0.33 18.10 -3.65
N VAL A 865 0.76 18.46 -2.97
CA VAL A 865 1.95 19.10 -3.58
C VAL A 865 3.05 18.06 -3.65
N VAL A 866 3.21 17.42 -4.80
CA VAL A 866 4.07 16.24 -5.01
C VAL A 866 5.15 16.52 -6.05
N ASP A 867 4.77 16.94 -7.25
CA ASP A 867 5.68 17.09 -8.39
C ASP A 867 6.37 18.46 -8.40
N GLU A 868 5.76 19.49 -7.82
CA GLU A 868 6.26 20.86 -7.91
C GLU A 868 7.64 21.04 -7.26
N PRO A 869 7.97 20.43 -6.09
CA PRO A 869 9.32 20.51 -5.56
C PRO A 869 10.38 19.90 -6.48
N HIS A 870 10.07 18.77 -7.13
CA HIS A 870 10.95 18.11 -8.10
C HIS A 870 11.20 18.97 -9.33
N ARG A 871 10.12 19.41 -9.99
CA ARG A 871 10.21 20.28 -11.17
C ARG A 871 11.03 21.55 -10.89
N LEU A 872 10.85 22.12 -9.70
CA LEU A 872 11.61 23.29 -9.27
C LEU A 872 13.09 22.98 -9.10
N LEU A 873 13.44 21.86 -8.45
CA LEU A 873 14.81 21.46 -8.20
C LEU A 873 15.52 21.01 -9.47
N GLU A 874 14.84 20.27 -10.34
CA GLU A 874 15.32 19.87 -11.65
C GLU A 874 15.61 21.09 -12.54
N PHE A 875 14.69 22.08 -12.54
CA PHE A 875 14.89 23.30 -13.30
C PHE A 875 16.13 24.10 -12.83
N VAL A 876 16.28 24.27 -11.52
CA VAL A 876 17.36 25.10 -10.94
C VAL A 876 18.70 24.38 -10.98
N PHE A 877 18.76 23.09 -10.65
CA PHE A 877 20.02 22.36 -10.44
C PHE A 877 20.38 21.39 -11.58
N GLY A 878 19.44 21.06 -12.49
CA GLY A 878 19.70 20.12 -13.59
C GLY A 878 20.34 18.81 -13.11
N ALA A 879 21.49 18.43 -13.67
CA ALA A 879 22.24 17.23 -13.28
C ALA A 879 22.80 17.28 -11.83
N GLY A 880 22.81 18.44 -11.19
CA GLY A 880 23.16 18.61 -9.80
C GLY A 880 22.06 18.16 -8.83
N PHE A 881 20.82 17.98 -9.29
CA PHE A 881 19.75 17.38 -8.51
C PHE A 881 19.78 15.85 -8.64
N ARG A 882 19.85 15.14 -7.51
CA ARG A 882 19.86 13.68 -7.43
C ARG A 882 18.72 13.19 -6.56
N PRO A 883 17.57 12.79 -7.14
CA PRO A 883 16.49 12.18 -6.37
C PRO A 883 16.97 10.95 -5.62
N MET A 884 16.56 10.79 -4.36
CA MET A 884 16.84 9.58 -3.61
C MET A 884 15.67 8.60 -3.71
N VAL A 885 15.97 7.31 -3.68
CA VAL A 885 14.95 6.28 -3.43
C VAL A 885 14.39 6.49 -2.02
N ASP A 886 13.10 6.19 -1.80
CA ASP A 886 12.48 6.40 -0.47
C ASP A 886 12.47 7.88 0.00
N GLU A 887 12.48 8.83 -0.91
CA GLU A 887 12.41 10.26 -0.58
C GLU A 887 11.18 10.61 0.28
N ASP A 888 10.11 9.84 0.13
CA ASP A 888 8.83 9.98 0.79
C ASP A 888 8.77 9.32 2.19
N ARG A 889 9.81 8.59 2.60
CA ARG A 889 9.89 7.99 3.93
C ARG A 889 10.12 9.04 5.01
N CYS A 890 9.46 8.84 6.17
CA CYS A 890 9.53 9.79 7.27
C CYS A 890 10.94 9.94 7.84
N ALA A 891 11.29 11.15 8.27
CA ALA A 891 12.54 11.42 9.00
C ALA A 891 12.44 11.10 10.51
N GLY A 892 11.27 10.66 11.01
CA GLY A 892 11.07 10.28 12.41
C GLY A 892 10.80 11.44 13.39
N GLY A 893 10.70 12.70 12.91
CA GLY A 893 10.59 13.89 13.77
C GLY A 893 9.23 14.03 14.45
N ALA A 894 8.18 14.26 13.66
CA ALA A 894 6.80 14.45 14.12
C ALA A 894 6.64 15.35 15.35
N GLY A 895 7.27 16.52 15.33
CA GLY A 895 7.26 17.48 16.45
C GLY A 895 7.87 16.88 17.71
N THR A 896 7.08 16.72 18.77
CA THR A 896 7.55 16.16 20.05
C THR A 896 7.61 14.63 20.09
N TYR A 897 7.25 13.93 19.02
CA TYR A 897 7.33 12.47 18.99
C TYR A 897 8.76 11.97 19.23
N LEU A 898 9.74 12.64 18.64
CA LEU A 898 11.15 12.32 18.82
C LEU A 898 11.60 12.45 20.30
N LEU A 899 10.93 13.31 21.09
CA LEU A 899 11.19 13.47 22.53
C LEU A 899 10.50 12.39 23.37
N LYS A 900 9.31 11.94 22.94
CA LYS A 900 8.54 10.88 23.60
C LYS A 900 9.11 9.50 23.32
N ASN A 901 9.53 9.26 22.08
CA ASN A 901 9.97 7.97 21.57
C ASN A 901 11.34 8.08 20.84
N PRO A 902 12.43 8.50 21.52
CA PRO A 902 13.70 8.83 20.85
C PRO A 902 14.34 7.63 20.14
N ALA A 903 14.31 6.44 20.74
CA ALA A 903 14.85 5.22 20.14
C ALA A 903 14.07 4.86 18.86
N PHE A 904 12.75 4.81 18.95
CA PHE A 904 11.89 4.49 17.83
C PHE A 904 11.96 5.54 16.69
N SER A 905 12.06 6.82 17.04
CA SER A 905 12.33 7.90 16.07
C SER A 905 13.64 7.67 15.31
N LYS A 906 14.68 7.17 15.98
CA LYS A 906 15.96 6.85 15.36
C LYS A 906 15.88 5.66 14.42
N GLU A 907 15.12 4.64 14.77
CA GLU A 907 14.87 3.48 13.91
C GLU A 907 14.11 3.88 12.63
N ILE A 908 13.06 4.71 12.76
CA ILE A 908 12.34 5.27 11.59
C ILE A 908 13.31 6.01 10.66
N PHE A 909 14.26 6.77 11.22
CA PHE A 909 15.25 7.49 10.42
C PHE A 909 16.24 6.57 9.68
N GLY A 910 16.49 5.36 10.17
CA GLY A 910 17.51 4.45 9.62
C GLY A 910 17.36 4.17 8.11
N ARG A 911 16.14 3.98 7.63
CA ARG A 911 15.86 3.78 6.18
C ARG A 911 16.13 5.07 5.39
N LYS A 912 15.71 6.22 5.91
CA LYS A 912 15.98 7.52 5.31
C LYS A 912 17.46 7.83 5.23
N ALA A 913 18.23 7.49 6.27
CA ALA A 913 19.68 7.68 6.30
C ALA A 913 20.39 6.90 5.18
N ARG A 914 19.98 5.65 4.94
CA ARG A 914 20.52 4.85 3.83
C ARG A 914 20.21 5.47 2.48
N ALA A 915 18.97 5.85 2.22
CA ALA A 915 18.56 6.49 0.97
C ALA A 915 19.34 7.80 0.69
N ILE A 916 19.56 8.63 1.71
CA ILE A 916 20.39 9.84 1.61
C ILE A 916 21.84 9.48 1.27
N HIS A 917 22.39 8.47 1.91
CA HIS A 917 23.78 8.04 1.67
C HIS A 917 23.97 7.52 0.24
N GLU A 918 23.04 6.66 -0.21
CA GLU A 918 23.05 6.04 -1.55
C GLU A 918 22.86 7.06 -2.68
N SER A 919 22.17 8.18 -2.43
CA SER A 919 22.02 9.26 -3.41
C SER A 919 23.35 9.95 -3.76
N GLY A 920 24.37 9.83 -2.88
CA GLY A 920 25.65 10.53 -3.02
C GLY A 920 25.55 12.06 -2.88
N ALA A 921 24.40 12.59 -2.43
CA ALA A 921 24.19 14.02 -2.30
C ALA A 921 25.00 14.62 -1.15
N LYS A 922 25.55 15.83 -1.34
CA LYS A 922 26.20 16.62 -0.30
C LYS A 922 25.19 17.38 0.55
N THR A 923 24.13 17.87 -0.10
CA THR A 923 23.08 18.68 0.53
C THR A 923 21.72 17.98 0.46
N VAL A 924 21.01 17.96 1.59
CA VAL A 924 19.62 17.49 1.68
C VAL A 924 18.70 18.71 1.86
N THR A 925 17.71 18.84 0.98
CA THR A 925 16.72 19.92 1.08
C THR A 925 15.33 19.41 1.39
N THR A 926 14.50 20.23 2.02
CA THR A 926 13.11 19.93 2.37
C THR A 926 12.26 21.20 2.45
N GLY A 927 10.96 21.10 2.16
CA GLY A 927 10.00 22.21 2.28
C GLY A 927 9.30 22.30 3.64
N CYS A 928 9.93 21.83 4.72
CA CYS A 928 9.32 21.84 6.06
C CYS A 928 10.36 22.11 7.15
N PRO A 929 10.19 23.17 7.97
CA PRO A 929 11.11 23.46 9.06
C PRO A 929 11.22 22.33 10.10
N ALA A 930 10.12 21.61 10.38
CA ALA A 930 10.15 20.47 11.31
C ALA A 930 10.98 19.29 10.76
N CYS A 931 10.87 18.99 9.46
CA CYS A 931 11.72 17.98 8.82
C CYS A 931 13.18 18.44 8.76
N GLN A 932 13.43 19.73 8.45
CA GLN A 932 14.77 20.32 8.46
C GLN A 932 15.45 20.13 9.82
N MET A 933 14.77 20.48 10.93
CA MET A 933 15.30 20.32 12.28
C MET A 933 15.70 18.87 12.58
N THR A 934 14.81 17.92 12.23
CA THR A 934 15.09 16.49 12.47
C THR A 934 16.25 15.98 11.60
N LEU A 935 16.28 16.35 10.33
CA LEU A 935 17.36 15.98 9.42
C LEU A 935 18.70 16.60 9.84
N SER A 936 18.71 17.89 10.25
CA SER A 936 19.91 18.58 10.76
C SER A 936 20.46 17.92 12.02
N ASP A 937 19.58 17.47 12.92
CA ASP A 937 20.00 16.72 14.12
C ASP A 937 20.66 15.40 13.75
N ARG A 938 20.03 14.63 12.85
CA ARG A 938 20.44 13.28 12.50
C ARG A 938 21.65 13.21 11.55
N LEU A 939 21.86 14.24 10.73
CA LEU A 939 22.90 14.30 9.68
C LEU A 939 24.03 15.31 10.00
N ARG A 940 24.06 15.89 11.23
CA ARG A 940 24.95 17.02 11.62
C ARG A 940 26.42 16.83 11.22
N ASP A 941 26.91 15.58 11.23
CA ASP A 941 28.31 15.28 10.99
C ASP A 941 28.58 14.69 9.58
N THR A 942 27.53 14.53 8.77
CA THR A 942 27.64 13.78 7.50
C THR A 942 27.15 14.52 6.26
N ARG A 943 26.14 15.37 6.41
CA ARG A 943 25.51 16.09 5.28
C ARG A 943 25.04 17.47 5.71
N GLU A 944 25.06 18.39 4.78
CA GLU A 944 24.41 19.68 4.97
C GLU A 944 22.89 19.55 4.79
N VAL A 945 22.11 20.19 5.64
CA VAL A 945 20.65 20.20 5.55
C VAL A 945 20.16 21.64 5.45
N ARG A 946 19.48 21.96 4.34
CA ARG A 946 18.91 23.30 4.10
C ARG A 946 17.42 23.24 3.81
N HIS A 947 16.69 24.21 4.33
CA HIS A 947 15.32 24.43 3.90
C HIS A 947 15.29 24.87 2.43
N LEU A 948 14.27 24.46 1.66
CA LEU A 948 14.12 24.81 0.24
C LEU A 948 14.21 26.33 0.00
N ALA A 949 13.57 27.14 0.85
CA ALA A 949 13.64 28.60 0.74
C ALA A 949 15.09 29.12 0.91
N VAL A 950 15.81 28.60 1.91
CA VAL A 950 17.19 29.03 2.20
C VAL A 950 18.13 28.61 1.07
N LEU A 951 17.96 27.41 0.54
CA LEU A 951 18.72 26.90 -0.59
C LEU A 951 18.53 27.79 -1.82
N LEU A 952 17.30 28.07 -2.22
CA LEU A 952 16.96 28.88 -3.40
C LEU A 952 17.42 30.34 -3.24
N ALA A 953 17.20 30.96 -2.05
CA ALA A 953 17.59 32.34 -1.79
C ALA A 953 19.12 32.54 -1.86
N GLY A 954 19.91 31.50 -1.61
CA GLY A 954 21.36 31.51 -1.74
C GLY A 954 21.85 31.77 -3.18
N TYR A 955 21.05 31.49 -4.18
CA TYR A 955 21.38 31.65 -5.62
C TYR A 955 20.77 32.91 -6.25
N LEU A 956 20.33 33.85 -5.45
CA LEU A 956 19.82 35.16 -5.90
C LEU A 956 20.88 36.27 -5.93
N SER A 957 22.14 35.96 -5.71
CA SER A 957 23.24 36.95 -5.69
C SER A 957 23.76 37.27 -7.09
#